data_de30b44e4b29d2cfb6091e1d211e323a
#
_entry.id   de30b44e4b29d2cfb6091e1d211e323a
#
_cell.length_a   1.000
_cell.length_b   1.000
_cell.length_c   1.000
_cell.angle_alpha   90.00
_cell.angle_beta   90.00
_cell.angle_gamma   90.00
#
_symmetry.space_group_name_H-M   'P 1'
#
loop_
_entity.id
_entity.type
_entity.pdbx_description
1 polymer ?
#
loop_
_entity_poly.entity_id
_entity_poly.type
_entity_poly.pdbx_seq_one_letter_code
_entity_poly.pdbx_strand_id
1 'polypeptide(L)'
;PAADAELRRLGSAGFVVHVQRTATWVSFLYLAWLMVSRGLPPVRAVFNMRRWFGRPWSRVAQRGPLDVRLEFARRKGGSALAFLQTTAIGRAGGRSGREDPFPDLVSLARKSDRPVFLVPELVVWEKWSVRLKPAWADYVFGTPEAPGFLHSVLAFWRNRKRAQFRVGTAIDLKAYAAENPGDSDAVVARKVRAALRVHLARETRAVFGPPYKPPERVIDETLRDRTLRQVIEQTATRSGKDAASLEREARRHLNAIAARLHPTVVALLAPIMGWMFDRIYDGIAVDEAGLERALHAARNGAPIVLCPSHKSHIDYLVMSWVLWKRGYQMPVVAAGANLSFFPLGPLLRRAGAFFLRRSFGADRLYTATFKAYVKKLVRDGVHQEFFPEGGRSRTGKLLPAKLGLLGWEVDAVLDGARNDLAFIPVAIDYEKIVEGGSYGKELLGGEKKPEDVGALIRAPKVLLRRYGTIHLRFDEPVLLREFMRSRGLEHPEGISEEEKRSLVRALGHRIMWGIARVSTVTPHALVSTALLAHAGRGLPASVLAARIATLRSMLLEDGASLSTGLAEAPTDPTVPGPVREAVLGFREDTLVRTDQAKGETVYLPVDERRVQLAYYKNTILNLVAPRALVASAALRGVLDDAEESVRTKALFLSRLFKLEFIYRVGTPFEVIFAETVDRLVGDGLLQRSDGALVPPDAAARGVLAFLADVVRDYLQSYLLAGLTLEDLATGPMDRKSFLRAALETGRMEFLQGRIDAAEAISRTTLENALAWLLDQELIAERERRLVLGPAAERPEQRDAFRAELRAYLGR
;
A
#
# COMPACT_ATOMS: atom_id res chain seq x y z
N PRO A 1 1.80 -8.03 22.79
CA PRO A 1 1.57 -9.45 23.10
C PRO A 1 2.72 -10.36 22.63
N ALA A 2 3.18 -10.25 21.36
CA ALA A 2 4.27 -11.10 20.85
C ALA A 2 5.60 -10.92 21.60
N ALA A 3 5.99 -9.70 21.94
CA ALA A 3 7.18 -9.41 22.72
C ALA A 3 7.11 -9.99 24.14
N ASP A 4 5.92 -9.99 24.74
CA ASP A 4 5.72 -10.52 26.08
C ASP A 4 5.82 -12.06 26.09
N ALA A 5 5.28 -12.71 25.05
CA ALA A 5 5.39 -14.16 24.88
C ALA A 5 6.85 -14.58 24.69
N GLU A 6 7.59 -13.84 23.88
CA GLU A 6 9.01 -14.11 23.64
C GLU A 6 9.87 -13.89 24.91
N LEU A 7 9.64 -12.81 25.64
CA LEU A 7 10.35 -12.57 26.91
C LEU A 7 10.02 -13.63 27.96
N ARG A 8 8.79 -14.16 28.04
CA ARG A 8 8.44 -15.28 28.91
C ARG A 8 9.17 -16.55 28.49
N ARG A 9 9.19 -16.85 27.19
CA ARG A 9 9.91 -18.01 26.65
C ARG A 9 11.39 -17.96 26.98
N LEU A 10 12.04 -16.81 26.75
CA LEU A 10 13.46 -16.62 27.06
C LEU A 10 13.73 -16.69 28.57
N GLY A 11 12.86 -16.08 29.39
CA GLY A 11 13.00 -16.10 30.87
C GLY A 11 12.81 -17.48 31.47
N SER A 12 11.99 -18.35 30.86
CA SER A 12 11.85 -19.75 31.28
C SER A 12 13.04 -20.61 30.85
N ALA A 13 13.64 -20.31 29.67
CA ALA A 13 14.76 -21.05 29.11
C ALA A 13 16.09 -20.69 29.74
N GLY A 14 16.29 -19.43 30.19
CA GLY A 14 17.59 -18.99 30.68
C GLY A 14 17.57 -17.67 31.45
N PHE A 15 18.77 -17.07 31.59
CA PHE A 15 18.92 -15.77 32.23
C PHE A 15 18.86 -14.66 31.19
N VAL A 16 17.92 -13.71 31.37
CA VAL A 16 17.70 -12.60 30.45
C VAL A 16 18.46 -11.35 30.88
N VAL A 17 19.26 -10.81 29.99
CA VAL A 17 19.93 -9.51 30.11
C VAL A 17 19.35 -8.56 29.06
N HIS A 18 18.54 -7.61 29.50
CA HIS A 18 17.99 -6.54 28.69
C HIS A 18 19.11 -5.58 28.29
N VAL A 19 19.24 -5.25 27.02
CA VAL A 19 20.29 -4.38 26.52
C VAL A 19 19.69 -3.17 25.82
N GLN A 20 19.95 -1.98 26.36
CA GLN A 20 19.51 -0.71 25.80
C GLN A 20 20.70 0.16 25.35
N ARG A 21 20.46 1.04 24.37
CA ARG A 21 21.52 1.86 23.80
C ARG A 21 22.09 2.88 24.79
N THR A 22 21.23 3.63 25.47
CA THR A 22 21.58 4.77 26.29
C THR A 22 21.03 4.66 27.70
N ALA A 23 21.87 4.92 28.70
CA ALA A 23 21.50 4.88 30.11
C ALA A 23 20.61 6.08 30.49
N THR A 24 19.33 5.84 30.71
CA THR A 24 18.39 6.83 31.27
C THR A 24 17.59 6.22 32.42
N TRP A 25 17.38 6.99 33.48
CA TRP A 25 16.57 6.57 34.62
C TRP A 25 15.14 6.21 34.26
N VAL A 26 14.58 6.96 33.32
CA VAL A 26 13.21 6.75 32.90
C VAL A 26 13.04 5.43 32.12
N SER A 27 14.01 5.09 31.27
CA SER A 27 14.01 3.80 30.58
C SER A 27 14.13 2.63 31.55
N PHE A 28 14.94 2.78 32.59
CA PHE A 28 15.03 1.78 33.66
C PHE A 28 13.71 1.65 34.43
N LEU A 29 13.14 2.76 34.91
CA LEU A 29 11.90 2.74 35.68
C LEU A 29 10.74 2.19 34.86
N TYR A 30 10.68 2.56 33.58
CA TYR A 30 9.66 2.03 32.68
C TYR A 30 9.82 0.52 32.45
N LEU A 31 11.02 0.05 32.18
CA LEU A 31 11.29 -1.37 32.01
C LEU A 31 10.96 -2.15 33.29
N ALA A 32 11.40 -1.65 34.43
CA ALA A 32 11.12 -2.28 35.73
C ALA A 32 9.60 -2.35 36.00
N TRP A 33 8.89 -1.27 35.75
CA TRP A 33 7.43 -1.24 35.85
C TRP A 33 6.76 -2.20 34.85
N LEU A 34 7.23 -2.22 33.61
CA LEU A 34 6.69 -3.09 32.55
C LEU A 34 6.85 -4.57 32.91
N MET A 35 8.04 -4.97 33.38
CA MET A 35 8.32 -6.34 33.80
C MET A 35 7.39 -6.78 34.92
N VAL A 36 7.22 -5.96 35.96
CA VAL A 36 6.32 -6.26 37.07
C VAL A 36 4.86 -6.28 36.65
N SER A 37 4.42 -5.28 35.88
CA SER A 37 3.01 -5.17 35.47
C SER A 37 2.54 -6.29 34.53
N ARG A 38 3.48 -6.97 33.86
CA ARG A 38 3.18 -8.06 32.91
C ARG A 38 3.55 -9.45 33.43
N GLY A 39 3.96 -9.55 34.71
CA GLY A 39 4.36 -10.79 35.31
C GLY A 39 5.62 -11.42 34.69
N LEU A 40 6.54 -10.59 34.23
CA LEU A 40 7.83 -10.97 33.68
C LEU A 40 8.92 -10.95 34.76
N PRO A 41 10.07 -11.66 34.62
CA PRO A 41 11.16 -11.65 35.57
C PRO A 41 11.63 -10.22 35.90
N PRO A 42 11.60 -9.80 37.17
CA PRO A 42 11.92 -8.43 37.55
C PRO A 42 13.42 -8.11 37.32
N VAL A 43 13.71 -6.87 36.93
CA VAL A 43 15.09 -6.40 36.78
C VAL A 43 15.75 -6.23 38.13
N ARG A 44 16.70 -7.12 38.46
CA ARG A 44 17.41 -7.15 39.76
C ARG A 44 18.82 -6.58 39.74
N ALA A 45 19.42 -6.46 38.57
CA ALA A 45 20.74 -5.86 38.39
C ALA A 45 20.74 -4.86 37.27
N VAL A 46 21.42 -3.72 37.45
CA VAL A 46 21.55 -2.66 36.45
C VAL A 46 23.02 -2.29 36.34
N PHE A 47 23.51 -2.21 35.05
CA PHE A 47 24.91 -1.95 34.75
C PHE A 47 25.06 -0.71 33.89
N ASN A 48 26.18 -0.01 34.00
CA ASN A 48 26.49 1.20 33.25
C ASN A 48 25.56 2.39 33.50
N MET A 49 24.93 2.47 34.67
CA MET A 49 24.12 3.62 35.08
C MET A 49 24.78 4.39 36.22
N ARG A 50 24.93 5.73 36.10
CA ARG A 50 25.56 6.57 37.13
C ARG A 50 24.70 6.62 38.41
N ARG A 51 25.38 6.47 39.55
CA ARG A 51 24.75 6.51 40.89
C ARG A 51 24.46 7.95 41.29
N TRP A 52 23.31 8.51 40.93
CA TRP A 52 22.90 9.79 41.53
C TRP A 52 21.40 9.79 41.82
N PHE A 53 20.85 9.80 42.88
CA PHE A 53 19.48 9.67 43.40
C PHE A 53 18.92 8.28 43.48
N GLY A 54 18.60 7.89 44.71
CA GLY A 54 17.70 6.82 45.06
C GLY A 54 18.22 5.43 44.76
N ARG A 55 18.94 4.84 45.72
CA ARG A 55 19.24 3.41 45.65
C ARG A 55 17.94 2.62 45.52
N PRO A 56 17.71 1.91 44.41
CA PRO A 56 16.52 1.08 44.32
C PRO A 56 16.52 0.07 45.45
N TRP A 57 15.40 -0.25 45.91
CA TRP A 57 14.93 -0.89 47.13
C TRP A 57 15.59 -2.16 47.63
N SER A 58 16.72 -2.62 47.10
CA SER A 58 17.51 -3.66 47.72
C SER A 58 18.98 -3.22 47.84
N ARG A 59 19.34 -2.78 49.04
CA ARG A 59 20.73 -2.37 49.38
C ARG A 59 21.79 -3.47 49.16
N VAL A 60 21.37 -4.75 49.12
CA VAL A 60 22.26 -5.91 49.01
C VAL A 60 22.64 -6.25 47.58
N ALA A 61 21.76 -6.06 46.60
CA ALA A 61 21.99 -6.46 45.20
C ALA A 61 22.90 -5.54 44.39
N GLN A 62 23.36 -4.41 44.95
CA GLN A 62 24.19 -3.43 44.25
C GLN A 62 25.57 -3.21 44.90
N ARG A 63 25.90 -3.95 45.95
CA ARG A 63 27.23 -3.94 46.59
C ARG A 63 28.01 -5.20 46.20
N GLY A 64 29.22 -5.04 45.76
CA GLY A 64 30.12 -6.11 45.37
C GLY A 64 30.61 -6.07 43.94
N PRO A 65 31.52 -6.94 43.60
CA PRO A 65 32.01 -7.14 42.25
C PRO A 65 30.86 -7.46 41.25
N LEU A 66 31.11 -7.26 39.98
CA LEU A 66 30.10 -7.34 38.95
C LEU A 66 29.53 -8.75 38.77
N ASP A 67 30.41 -9.74 38.86
CA ASP A 67 30.12 -11.18 38.83
C ASP A 67 29.14 -11.59 39.95
N VAL A 68 29.39 -11.13 41.18
CA VAL A 68 28.53 -11.41 42.35
C VAL A 68 27.13 -10.82 42.15
N ARG A 69 27.02 -9.65 41.57
CA ARG A 69 25.75 -8.99 41.30
C ARG A 69 24.96 -9.71 40.21
N LEU A 70 25.62 -10.19 39.16
CA LEU A 70 25.02 -10.98 38.08
C LEU A 70 24.51 -12.33 38.62
N GLU A 71 25.37 -13.01 39.38
CA GLU A 71 25.01 -14.29 39.94
C GLU A 71 23.85 -14.18 40.97
N PHE A 72 23.81 -13.10 41.73
CA PHE A 72 22.67 -12.81 42.64
C PHE A 72 21.37 -12.62 41.82
N ALA A 73 21.38 -11.85 40.76
CA ALA A 73 20.18 -11.64 39.90
C ALA A 73 19.71 -12.96 39.29
N ARG A 74 20.63 -13.80 38.82
CA ARG A 74 20.37 -15.11 38.25
C ARG A 74 19.73 -16.06 39.28
N ARG A 75 20.34 -16.21 40.44
CA ARG A 75 19.86 -17.13 41.52
C ARG A 75 18.50 -16.74 42.06
N LYS A 76 18.12 -15.47 42.04
CA LYS A 76 16.83 -14.96 42.52
C LYS A 76 15.73 -14.95 41.45
N GLY A 77 15.95 -15.60 40.32
CA GLY A 77 14.96 -15.67 39.23
C GLY A 77 14.61 -14.31 38.62
N GLY A 78 15.55 -13.35 38.65
CA GLY A 78 15.38 -12.04 38.06
C GLY A 78 16.10 -11.91 36.71
N SER A 79 16.02 -10.72 36.11
CA SER A 79 16.75 -10.33 34.93
C SER A 79 17.78 -9.22 35.23
N ALA A 80 18.62 -8.89 34.26
CA ALA A 80 19.58 -7.79 34.36
C ALA A 80 19.34 -6.77 33.24
N LEU A 81 19.75 -5.51 33.47
CA LEU A 81 19.73 -4.45 32.47
C LEU A 81 21.15 -3.90 32.25
N ALA A 82 21.61 -3.89 31.03
CA ALA A 82 22.86 -3.33 30.59
C ALA A 82 22.69 -2.23 29.56
N PHE A 83 23.54 -1.21 29.61
CA PHE A 83 23.54 -0.12 28.63
C PHE A 83 24.80 -0.14 27.80
N LEU A 84 24.68 0.05 26.49
CA LEU A 84 25.84 0.09 25.56
C LEU A 84 26.63 1.40 25.65
N GLN A 85 25.98 2.51 26.02
CA GLN A 85 26.56 3.85 26.13
C GLN A 85 26.20 4.48 27.46
N THR A 86 27.17 5.03 28.13
CA THR A 86 26.97 5.90 29.30
C THR A 86 26.84 7.34 28.82
N THR A 87 25.82 8.06 29.28
CA THR A 87 25.66 9.50 28.98
C THR A 87 26.81 10.27 29.66
N ALA A 88 27.65 10.90 28.86
CA ALA A 88 28.62 11.87 29.34
C ALA A 88 27.91 13.21 29.58
N ILE A 89 27.22 13.38 30.71
CA ILE A 89 26.76 14.70 31.17
C ILE A 89 27.65 15.09 32.34
N GLY A 90 28.46 16.13 32.14
CA GLY A 90 29.29 16.78 33.14
C GLY A 90 30.78 16.79 32.80
N ARG A 91 31.27 17.98 32.44
CA ARG A 91 32.69 18.34 32.50
C ARG A 91 33.20 18.16 33.93
N ALA A 92 33.89 17.11 34.20
CA ALA A 92 34.93 17.06 35.24
C ALA A 92 35.74 15.77 35.00
N GLY A 93 37.01 15.95 34.75
CA GLY A 93 37.98 14.89 34.61
C GLY A 93 38.05 14.02 35.88
N GLY A 94 37.79 12.76 35.66
CA GLY A 94 37.97 11.69 36.64
C GLY A 94 37.93 10.39 35.88
N ARG A 95 39.09 9.73 35.71
CA ARG A 95 39.20 8.33 35.31
C ARG A 95 38.66 7.42 36.42
N SER A 96 37.35 7.49 36.69
CA SER A 96 36.67 6.55 37.56
C SER A 96 36.21 5.37 36.70
N GLY A 97 36.69 4.18 37.06
CA GLY A 97 36.55 2.92 36.35
C GLY A 97 35.15 2.70 35.76
N ARG A 98 35.07 2.70 34.43
CA ARG A 98 33.88 2.26 33.68
C ARG A 98 33.80 0.75 33.88
N GLU A 99 32.89 0.30 34.70
CA GLU A 99 32.54 -1.12 34.78
C GLU A 99 31.97 -1.55 33.44
N ASP A 100 32.65 -2.38 32.69
CA ASP A 100 32.15 -3.00 31.47
C ASP A 100 31.54 -4.35 31.83
N PRO A 101 30.21 -4.53 31.81
CA PRO A 101 29.59 -5.77 32.22
C PRO A 101 29.73 -6.91 31.20
N PHE A 102 30.10 -6.62 29.96
CA PHE A 102 30.09 -7.62 28.90
C PHE A 102 31.13 -8.74 29.04
N PRO A 103 32.38 -8.50 29.45
CA PRO A 103 33.31 -9.59 29.74
C PRO A 103 32.81 -10.51 30.83
N ASP A 104 32.25 -9.95 31.92
CA ASP A 104 31.74 -10.73 33.04
C ASP A 104 30.49 -11.50 32.65
N LEU A 105 29.64 -10.95 31.74
CA LEU A 105 28.52 -11.67 31.15
C LEU A 105 28.99 -12.86 30.31
N VAL A 106 30.08 -12.72 29.54
CA VAL A 106 30.69 -13.85 28.80
C VAL A 106 31.21 -14.91 29.73
N SER A 107 31.95 -14.50 30.78
CA SER A 107 32.43 -15.42 31.81
C SER A 107 31.31 -16.16 32.50
N LEU A 108 30.23 -15.44 32.86
CA LEU A 108 29.01 -16.04 33.42
C LEU A 108 28.36 -17.04 32.46
N ALA A 109 28.26 -16.69 31.17
CA ALA A 109 27.66 -17.56 30.17
C ALA A 109 28.46 -18.86 29.97
N ARG A 110 29.81 -18.78 29.99
CA ARG A 110 30.67 -19.96 29.90
C ARG A 110 30.53 -20.90 31.10
N LYS A 111 30.33 -20.32 32.29
CA LYS A 111 30.20 -21.07 33.57
C LYS A 111 28.76 -21.51 33.87
N SER A 112 27.78 -20.99 33.17
CA SER A 112 26.37 -21.25 33.43
C SER A 112 25.88 -22.54 32.79
N ASP A 113 25.11 -23.33 33.51
CA ASP A 113 24.43 -24.52 32.96
C ASP A 113 23.27 -24.13 31.99
N ARG A 114 22.66 -22.97 32.19
CA ARG A 114 21.56 -22.47 31.39
C ARG A 114 22.03 -21.35 30.41
N PRO A 115 21.33 -21.16 29.29
CA PRO A 115 21.59 -20.06 28.37
C PRO A 115 21.54 -18.69 29.06
N VAL A 116 22.37 -17.77 28.56
CA VAL A 116 22.33 -16.33 28.91
C VAL A 116 21.93 -15.55 27.65
N PHE A 117 20.77 -14.97 27.66
CA PHE A 117 20.20 -14.25 26.52
C PHE A 117 20.45 -12.76 26.65
N LEU A 118 21.10 -12.17 25.66
CA LEU A 118 21.19 -10.72 25.51
C LEU A 118 20.05 -10.26 24.60
N VAL A 119 19.14 -9.51 25.18
CA VAL A 119 17.92 -9.04 24.48
C VAL A 119 18.06 -7.55 24.19
N PRO A 120 18.32 -7.17 22.92
CA PRO A 120 18.38 -5.75 22.56
C PRO A 120 16.97 -5.15 22.59
N GLU A 121 16.82 -4.03 23.27
CA GLU A 121 15.53 -3.37 23.49
C GLU A 121 15.56 -1.91 23.12
N LEU A 122 14.51 -1.46 22.47
CA LEU A 122 14.30 -0.07 22.09
C LEU A 122 13.05 0.46 22.79
N VAL A 123 13.21 1.46 23.66
CA VAL A 123 12.09 2.21 24.22
C VAL A 123 11.93 3.51 23.44
N VAL A 124 10.81 3.64 22.74
CA VAL A 124 10.49 4.82 21.95
C VAL A 124 9.56 5.71 22.74
N TRP A 125 10.10 6.82 23.24
CA TRP A 125 9.36 7.81 24.02
C TRP A 125 8.71 8.89 23.16
N GLU A 126 9.41 9.27 22.07
CA GLU A 126 8.99 10.31 21.13
C GLU A 126 8.94 9.77 19.70
N LYS A 127 7.96 10.25 18.94
CA LYS A 127 7.65 9.78 17.59
C LYS A 127 8.52 10.39 16.48
N TRP A 128 9.70 10.94 16.80
CA TRP A 128 10.45 11.79 15.87
C TRP A 128 11.80 11.21 15.48
N SER A 129 12.14 11.36 14.21
CA SER A 129 13.48 11.07 13.70
C SER A 129 14.53 11.96 14.36
N VAL A 130 15.72 11.41 14.56
CA VAL A 130 16.88 12.10 15.10
C VAL A 130 17.20 13.34 14.26
N ARG A 131 17.28 14.52 14.89
CA ARG A 131 17.70 15.75 14.24
C ARG A 131 19.22 15.79 14.10
N LEU A 132 19.73 16.25 12.94
CA LEU A 132 21.16 16.43 12.72
C LEU A 132 21.76 17.66 13.43
N LYS A 133 20.92 18.64 13.81
CA LYS A 133 21.33 19.81 14.58
C LYS A 133 20.51 19.89 15.86
N PRO A 134 21.16 20.07 17.03
CA PRO A 134 20.43 20.29 18.28
C PRO A 134 19.66 21.61 18.20
N ALA A 135 18.43 21.60 18.70
CA ALA A 135 17.65 22.83 18.94
C ALA A 135 18.16 23.51 20.22
N TRP A 136 17.91 24.78 20.41
CA TRP A 136 18.29 25.49 21.65
C TRP A 136 17.73 24.79 22.90
N ALA A 137 16.52 24.23 22.80
CA ALA A 137 15.90 23.44 23.86
C ALA A 137 16.72 22.18 24.21
N ASP A 138 17.47 21.59 23.27
CA ASP A 138 18.29 20.40 23.51
C ASP A 138 19.51 20.71 24.39
N TYR A 139 19.96 21.98 24.45
CA TYR A 139 20.99 22.43 25.36
C TYR A 139 20.52 22.49 26.81
N VAL A 140 19.21 22.76 27.02
CA VAL A 140 18.60 22.86 28.36
C VAL A 140 18.04 21.51 28.81
N PHE A 141 17.36 20.78 27.92
CA PHE A 141 16.63 19.55 28.22
C PHE A 141 17.32 18.26 27.79
N GLY A 142 18.47 18.37 27.13
CA GLY A 142 19.17 17.21 26.53
C GLY A 142 18.63 16.84 25.15
N THR A 143 19.47 16.13 24.36
CA THR A 143 19.07 15.64 23.03
C THR A 143 18.08 14.48 23.13
N PRO A 144 17.27 14.20 22.10
CA PRO A 144 16.40 13.01 22.06
C PRO A 144 17.16 11.69 22.25
N GLU A 145 18.46 11.66 21.90
CA GLU A 145 19.32 10.49 22.10
C GLU A 145 19.88 10.40 23.53
N ALA A 146 19.95 11.52 24.25
CA ALA A 146 20.43 11.64 25.62
C ALA A 146 19.61 12.70 26.37
N PRO A 147 18.30 12.41 26.60
CA PRO A 147 17.43 13.40 27.25
C PRO A 147 17.87 13.67 28.69
N GLY A 148 17.86 14.94 29.09
CA GLY A 148 18.05 15.35 30.46
C GLY A 148 16.97 14.80 31.39
N PHE A 149 17.20 14.78 32.69
CA PHE A 149 16.27 14.21 33.68
C PHE A 149 14.87 14.83 33.58
N LEU A 150 14.75 16.15 33.54
CA LEU A 150 13.49 16.88 33.43
C LEU A 150 12.75 16.56 32.12
N HIS A 151 13.48 16.52 31.01
CA HIS A 151 12.91 16.14 29.73
C HIS A 151 12.39 14.70 29.75
N SER A 152 13.18 13.80 30.33
CA SER A 152 12.80 12.40 30.46
C SER A 152 11.54 12.19 31.30
N VAL A 153 11.40 12.92 32.42
CA VAL A 153 10.21 12.86 33.30
C VAL A 153 9.00 13.46 32.57
N LEU A 154 9.17 14.60 31.89
CA LEU A 154 8.08 15.25 31.14
C LEU A 154 7.65 14.38 29.96
N ALA A 155 8.61 13.81 29.22
CA ALA A 155 8.35 12.88 28.13
C ALA A 155 7.63 11.61 28.61
N PHE A 156 8.05 11.06 29.73
CA PHE A 156 7.38 9.93 30.39
C PHE A 156 5.94 10.27 30.75
N TRP A 157 5.71 11.37 31.45
CA TRP A 157 4.39 11.77 31.92
C TRP A 157 3.42 12.00 30.76
N ARG A 158 3.90 12.67 29.72
CA ARG A 158 3.12 12.99 28.52
C ARG A 158 2.90 11.81 27.61
N ASN A 159 3.88 10.88 27.54
CA ASN A 159 3.88 9.79 26.56
C ASN A 159 3.75 8.38 27.17
N ARG A 160 3.62 8.21 28.49
CA ARG A 160 3.57 6.91 29.20
C ARG A 160 2.55 5.92 28.62
N LYS A 161 1.39 6.41 28.15
CA LYS A 161 0.37 5.61 27.48
C LYS A 161 0.68 5.32 25.99
N ARG A 162 1.68 5.96 25.43
CA ARG A 162 2.05 5.90 24.00
C ARG A 162 3.47 5.38 23.79
N ALA A 163 4.22 5.14 24.86
CA ALA A 163 5.57 4.60 24.76
C ALA A 163 5.52 3.21 24.12
N GLN A 164 6.32 3.00 23.09
CA GLN A 164 6.46 1.70 22.44
C GLN A 164 7.70 1.00 22.95
N PHE A 165 7.51 -0.23 23.40
CA PHE A 165 8.56 -1.11 23.82
C PHE A 165 8.77 -2.18 22.76
N ARG A 166 9.96 -2.25 22.19
CA ARG A 166 10.33 -3.20 21.16
C ARG A 166 11.45 -4.08 21.65
N VAL A 167 11.30 -5.35 21.39
CA VAL A 167 12.25 -6.40 21.70
C VAL A 167 12.83 -6.89 20.38
N GLY A 168 14.14 -6.82 20.24
CA GLY A 168 14.84 -7.36 19.08
C GLY A 168 15.19 -8.83 19.27
N THR A 169 15.83 -9.43 18.27
CA THR A 169 16.25 -10.83 18.32
C THR A 169 17.26 -11.05 19.43
N ALA A 170 17.01 -12.00 20.32
CA ALA A 170 17.87 -12.36 21.41
C ALA A 170 19.15 -13.03 20.90
N ILE A 171 20.30 -12.72 21.51
CA ILE A 171 21.57 -13.40 21.26
C ILE A 171 21.79 -14.38 22.42
N ASP A 172 21.88 -15.67 22.12
CA ASP A 172 22.34 -16.67 23.10
C ASP A 172 23.87 -16.54 23.26
N LEU A 173 24.26 -15.91 24.36
CA LEU A 173 25.67 -15.64 24.65
C LEU A 173 26.47 -16.90 24.93
N LYS A 174 25.84 -17.94 25.51
CA LYS A 174 26.48 -19.22 25.77
C LYS A 174 26.79 -19.96 24.46
N ALA A 175 25.82 -20.06 23.56
CA ALA A 175 26.03 -20.66 22.25
C ALA A 175 27.09 -19.87 21.45
N TYR A 176 27.00 -18.54 21.42
CA TYR A 176 27.96 -17.69 20.72
C TYR A 176 29.40 -17.83 21.27
N ALA A 177 29.56 -17.93 22.60
CA ALA A 177 30.87 -18.12 23.23
C ALA A 177 31.44 -19.54 22.96
N ALA A 178 30.58 -20.55 22.81
CA ALA A 178 30.97 -21.91 22.46
C ALA A 178 31.43 -22.03 20.99
N GLU A 179 30.81 -21.26 20.08
CA GLU A 179 31.26 -21.16 18.67
C GLU A 179 32.64 -20.48 18.52
N ASN A 180 33.09 -19.74 19.52
CA ASN A 180 34.37 -19.00 19.54
C ASN A 180 35.24 -19.43 20.73
N PRO A 181 35.68 -20.68 20.84
CA PRO A 181 36.37 -21.21 22.02
C PRO A 181 37.77 -20.63 22.22
N GLY A 182 38.44 -20.23 21.17
CA GLY A 182 39.78 -19.64 21.22
C GLY A 182 39.84 -18.16 21.57
N ASP A 183 38.69 -17.49 21.60
CA ASP A 183 38.62 -16.07 21.92
C ASP A 183 38.55 -15.85 23.44
N SER A 184 39.31 -14.85 23.92
CA SER A 184 39.20 -14.42 25.33
C SER A 184 37.81 -13.74 25.55
N ASP A 185 37.35 -13.74 26.82
CA ASP A 185 36.05 -13.12 27.19
C ASP A 185 35.97 -11.65 26.75
N ALA A 186 37.06 -10.93 26.77
CA ALA A 186 37.17 -9.54 26.32
C ALA A 186 36.97 -9.42 24.78
N VAL A 187 37.44 -10.38 24.00
CA VAL A 187 37.27 -10.41 22.53
C VAL A 187 35.82 -10.75 22.18
N VAL A 188 35.24 -11.79 22.79
CA VAL A 188 33.85 -12.17 22.63
C VAL A 188 32.92 -11.01 23.00
N ALA A 189 33.17 -10.37 24.17
CA ALA A 189 32.41 -9.22 24.62
C ALA A 189 32.44 -8.04 23.61
N ARG A 190 33.60 -7.80 22.97
CA ARG A 190 33.74 -6.76 21.93
C ARG A 190 32.94 -7.10 20.68
N LYS A 191 33.00 -8.36 20.22
CA LYS A 191 32.23 -8.84 19.05
C LYS A 191 30.72 -8.74 19.31
N VAL A 192 30.26 -9.23 20.43
CA VAL A 192 28.85 -9.19 20.85
C VAL A 192 28.35 -7.76 21.00
N ARG A 193 29.15 -6.86 21.59
CA ARG A 193 28.78 -5.45 21.70
C ARG A 193 28.67 -4.77 20.33
N ALA A 194 29.52 -5.11 19.38
CA ALA A 194 29.43 -4.62 18.00
C ALA A 194 28.14 -5.12 17.33
N ALA A 195 27.82 -6.40 17.48
CA ALA A 195 26.58 -6.98 16.98
C ALA A 195 25.34 -6.29 17.58
N LEU A 196 25.29 -6.10 18.89
CA LEU A 196 24.19 -5.38 19.57
C LEU A 196 24.05 -3.94 19.10
N ARG A 197 25.16 -3.23 18.87
CA ARG A 197 25.14 -1.85 18.33
C ARG A 197 24.55 -1.83 16.91
N VAL A 198 24.97 -2.75 16.06
CA VAL A 198 24.44 -2.88 14.70
C VAL A 198 22.95 -3.20 14.75
N HIS A 199 22.57 -4.15 15.60
CA HIS A 199 21.16 -4.55 15.75
C HIS A 199 20.29 -3.39 16.24
N LEU A 200 20.66 -2.73 17.32
CA LEU A 200 19.92 -1.56 17.82
C LEU A 200 19.92 -0.39 16.85
N ALA A 201 20.98 -0.20 16.05
CA ALA A 201 21.00 0.81 15.00
C ALA A 201 20.02 0.47 13.85
N ARG A 202 19.90 -0.81 13.49
CA ARG A 202 18.91 -1.29 12.52
C ARG A 202 17.48 -1.08 13.02
N GLU A 203 17.17 -1.50 14.24
CA GLU A 203 15.87 -1.27 14.87
C GLU A 203 15.53 0.22 14.98
N THR A 204 16.50 1.05 15.36
CA THR A 204 16.32 2.50 15.40
C THR A 204 16.00 3.08 14.02
N ARG A 205 16.71 2.61 12.99
CA ARG A 205 16.42 3.06 11.60
C ARG A 205 15.06 2.60 11.09
N ALA A 206 14.62 1.39 11.45
CA ALA A 206 13.31 0.89 11.05
C ALA A 206 12.17 1.70 11.68
N VAL A 207 12.36 2.18 12.91
CA VAL A 207 11.36 2.97 13.65
C VAL A 207 11.42 4.44 13.29
N PHE A 208 12.62 5.03 13.32
CA PHE A 208 12.81 6.47 13.13
C PHE A 208 13.27 6.85 11.72
N GLY A 209 13.61 5.85 10.90
CA GLY A 209 14.23 6.06 9.59
C GLY A 209 15.59 6.75 9.63
N PRO A 210 16.08 7.25 8.48
CA PRO A 210 17.29 8.02 8.42
C PRO A 210 17.13 9.36 9.14
N PRO A 211 18.23 9.94 9.68
CA PRO A 211 18.20 11.26 10.27
C PRO A 211 17.70 12.30 9.27
N TYR A 212 16.76 13.11 9.70
CA TYR A 212 16.16 14.10 8.82
C TYR A 212 17.13 15.23 8.50
N LYS A 213 17.48 15.37 7.22
CA LYS A 213 18.34 16.46 6.75
C LYS A 213 17.53 17.75 6.55
N PRO A 214 18.09 18.93 6.89
CA PRO A 214 17.45 20.20 6.53
C PRO A 214 17.20 20.30 5.04
N PRO A 215 16.08 20.88 4.60
CA PRO A 215 15.71 20.96 3.18
C PRO A 215 16.78 21.64 2.31
N GLU A 216 17.40 22.68 2.80
CA GLU A 216 18.46 23.43 2.12
C GLU A 216 19.66 22.51 1.82
N ARG A 217 20.03 21.67 2.80
CA ARG A 217 21.10 20.70 2.63
C ARG A 217 20.76 19.63 1.59
N VAL A 218 19.50 19.15 1.58
CA VAL A 218 19.04 18.20 0.57
C VAL A 218 19.12 18.81 -0.82
N ILE A 219 18.70 20.07 -0.97
CA ILE A 219 18.77 20.83 -2.24
C ILE A 219 20.23 20.99 -2.69
N ASP A 220 21.12 21.45 -1.81
CA ASP A 220 22.53 21.64 -2.12
C ASP A 220 23.25 20.32 -2.49
N GLU A 221 22.96 19.24 -1.75
CA GLU A 221 23.51 17.92 -2.08
C GLU A 221 22.93 17.38 -3.40
N THR A 222 21.68 17.71 -3.76
CA THR A 222 21.05 17.32 -5.04
C THR A 222 21.68 18.07 -6.21
N LEU A 223 21.95 19.38 -6.10
CA LEU A 223 22.62 20.16 -7.15
C LEU A 223 24.04 19.67 -7.44
N ARG A 224 24.66 18.94 -6.51
CA ARG A 224 25.98 18.31 -6.68
C ARG A 224 25.91 16.96 -7.41
N ASP A 225 24.72 16.48 -7.77
CA ASP A 225 24.58 15.23 -8.52
C ASP A 225 25.28 15.33 -9.88
N ARG A 226 26.08 14.32 -10.19
CA ARG A 226 26.92 14.30 -11.39
C ARG A 226 26.07 14.37 -12.67
N THR A 227 25.01 13.60 -12.73
CA THR A 227 24.13 13.53 -13.90
C THR A 227 23.39 14.87 -14.12
N LEU A 228 22.92 15.50 -13.04
CA LEU A 228 22.29 16.81 -13.12
C LEU A 228 23.27 17.88 -13.63
N ARG A 229 24.52 17.90 -13.13
CA ARG A 229 25.55 18.84 -13.62
C ARG A 229 25.83 18.67 -15.10
N GLN A 230 25.98 17.42 -15.56
CA GLN A 230 26.17 17.13 -16.98
C GLN A 230 25.01 17.67 -17.84
N VAL A 231 23.75 17.52 -17.38
CA VAL A 231 22.60 18.06 -18.10
C VAL A 231 22.62 19.60 -18.09
N ILE A 232 23.01 20.24 -17.01
CA ILE A 232 23.18 21.71 -16.93
C ILE A 232 24.21 22.18 -17.96
N GLU A 233 25.40 21.56 -18.00
CA GLU A 233 26.47 21.89 -18.95
C GLU A 233 26.03 21.68 -20.40
N GLN A 234 25.44 20.54 -20.73
CA GLN A 234 24.89 20.26 -22.07
C GLN A 234 23.81 21.27 -22.49
N THR A 235 22.95 21.66 -21.51
CA THR A 235 21.89 22.64 -21.78
C THR A 235 22.48 24.03 -22.00
N ALA A 236 23.51 24.40 -21.21
CA ALA A 236 24.23 25.66 -21.40
C ALA A 236 24.84 25.74 -22.78
N THR A 237 25.56 24.72 -23.22
CA THR A 237 26.17 24.67 -24.57
C THR A 237 25.12 24.74 -25.68
N ARG A 238 23.97 24.08 -25.53
CA ARG A 238 22.92 24.07 -26.57
C ARG A 238 22.10 25.36 -26.63
N SER A 239 21.85 25.99 -25.49
CA SER A 239 20.97 27.17 -25.41
C SER A 239 21.71 28.50 -25.38
N GLY A 240 23.05 28.50 -25.28
CA GLY A 240 23.88 29.71 -25.08
C GLY A 240 23.66 30.39 -23.72
N LYS A 241 22.92 29.76 -22.80
CA LYS A 241 22.71 30.30 -21.45
C LYS A 241 23.90 29.99 -20.53
N ASP A 242 24.19 30.90 -19.63
CA ASP A 242 25.19 30.67 -18.58
C ASP A 242 24.82 29.50 -17.65
N ALA A 243 25.79 28.61 -17.38
CA ALA A 243 25.60 27.45 -16.52
C ALA A 243 25.15 27.81 -15.09
N ALA A 244 25.66 28.93 -14.54
CA ALA A 244 25.24 29.42 -13.23
C ALA A 244 23.76 29.90 -13.23
N SER A 245 23.26 30.41 -14.37
CA SER A 245 21.84 30.75 -14.54
C SER A 245 20.97 29.50 -14.54
N LEU A 246 21.37 28.43 -15.23
CA LEU A 246 20.68 27.13 -15.26
C LEU A 246 20.74 26.42 -13.90
N GLU A 247 21.84 26.54 -13.14
CA GLU A 247 21.91 26.02 -11.78
C GLU A 247 20.94 26.75 -10.86
N ARG A 248 20.81 28.08 -10.99
CA ARG A 248 19.79 28.86 -10.26
C ARG A 248 18.36 28.43 -10.64
N GLU A 249 18.13 28.10 -11.91
CA GLU A 249 16.86 27.57 -12.38
C GLU A 249 16.58 26.16 -11.81
N ALA A 250 17.55 25.26 -11.81
CA ALA A 250 17.46 23.95 -11.15
C ALA A 250 17.18 24.08 -9.66
N ARG A 251 17.83 25.03 -8.96
CA ARG A 251 17.54 25.35 -7.56
C ARG A 251 16.11 25.83 -7.35
N ARG A 252 15.57 26.66 -8.24
CA ARG A 252 14.15 27.06 -8.20
C ARG A 252 13.23 25.86 -8.37
N HIS A 253 13.54 24.95 -9.28
CA HIS A 253 12.79 23.69 -9.44
C HIS A 253 12.85 22.85 -8.18
N LEU A 254 14.03 22.65 -7.56
CA LEU A 254 14.16 21.91 -6.31
C LEU A 254 13.36 22.53 -5.16
N ASN A 255 13.36 23.86 -5.05
CA ASN A 255 12.54 24.56 -4.07
C ASN A 255 11.03 24.33 -4.29
N ALA A 256 10.61 24.17 -5.54
CA ALA A 256 9.23 23.84 -5.89
C ALA A 256 8.90 22.35 -5.68
N ILE A 257 9.86 21.44 -5.84
CA ILE A 257 9.72 19.99 -5.73
C ILE A 257 9.83 19.53 -4.27
N ALA A 258 10.91 19.88 -3.57
CA ALA A 258 11.38 19.20 -2.36
C ALA A 258 10.38 19.25 -1.19
N ALA A 259 10.24 18.13 -0.51
CA ALA A 259 9.58 18.05 0.79
C ALA A 259 10.33 18.88 1.84
N ARG A 260 9.60 19.45 2.78
CA ARG A 260 10.14 20.26 3.88
C ARG A 260 9.57 19.80 5.22
N LEU A 261 9.59 18.49 5.46
CA LEU A 261 8.96 17.90 6.64
C LEU A 261 9.35 18.66 7.92
N HIS A 262 8.36 19.11 8.65
CA HIS A 262 8.54 19.83 9.90
C HIS A 262 7.80 19.11 11.03
N PRO A 263 8.51 18.54 12.00
CA PRO A 263 7.93 17.75 13.06
C PRO A 263 6.80 18.44 13.83
N THR A 264 6.98 19.72 14.18
CA THR A 264 5.96 20.48 14.93
C THR A 264 4.67 20.61 14.14
N VAL A 265 4.75 20.81 12.81
CA VAL A 265 3.55 20.93 11.96
C VAL A 265 2.80 19.60 11.93
N VAL A 266 3.51 18.49 11.80
CA VAL A 266 2.89 17.17 11.86
C VAL A 266 2.26 16.91 13.22
N ALA A 267 2.94 17.26 14.33
CA ALA A 267 2.39 17.11 15.69
C ALA A 267 1.11 17.91 15.90
N LEU A 268 1.01 19.09 15.27
CA LEU A 268 -0.18 19.93 15.30
C LEU A 268 -1.32 19.38 14.45
N LEU A 269 -0.99 18.83 13.26
CA LEU A 269 -1.99 18.28 12.34
C LEU A 269 -2.51 16.91 12.81
N ALA A 270 -1.68 16.11 13.46
CA ALA A 270 -2.03 14.75 13.81
C ALA A 270 -3.30 14.59 14.68
N PRO A 271 -3.54 15.39 15.74
CA PRO A 271 -4.81 15.31 16.48
C PRO A 271 -6.02 15.74 15.64
N ILE A 272 -5.85 16.73 14.74
CA ILE A 272 -6.90 17.18 13.82
C ILE A 272 -7.26 16.04 12.86
N MET A 273 -6.26 15.37 12.30
CA MET A 273 -6.46 14.22 11.44
C MET A 273 -7.14 13.07 12.18
N GLY A 274 -6.72 12.78 13.42
CA GLY A 274 -7.35 11.79 14.26
C GLY A 274 -8.83 12.09 14.49
N TRP A 275 -9.15 13.30 14.91
CA TRP A 275 -10.54 13.73 15.07
C TRP A 275 -11.35 13.60 13.78
N MET A 276 -10.78 14.00 12.65
CA MET A 276 -11.43 13.89 11.34
C MET A 276 -11.72 12.42 10.98
N PHE A 277 -10.73 11.52 11.12
CA PHE A 277 -10.94 10.09 10.84
C PHE A 277 -11.98 9.48 11.78
N ASP A 278 -11.90 9.75 13.08
CA ASP A 278 -12.86 9.24 14.05
C ASP A 278 -14.27 9.82 13.85
N ARG A 279 -14.40 11.00 13.21
CA ARG A 279 -15.68 11.63 12.92
C ARG A 279 -16.34 11.11 11.64
N ILE A 280 -15.54 10.87 10.60
CA ILE A 280 -16.04 10.50 9.26
C ILE A 280 -16.12 8.97 9.10
N TYR A 281 -15.21 8.22 9.71
CA TYR A 281 -15.12 6.77 9.57
C TYR A 281 -15.32 6.05 10.90
N ASP A 282 -15.72 4.78 10.83
CA ASP A 282 -15.86 3.90 11.99
C ASP A 282 -14.51 3.33 12.45
N GLY A 283 -13.46 3.63 11.72
CA GLY A 283 -12.08 3.29 12.04
C GLY A 283 -11.24 3.00 10.81
N ILE A 284 -9.97 2.65 11.07
CA ILE A 284 -9.04 2.18 10.05
C ILE A 284 -8.57 0.78 10.47
N ALA A 285 -9.06 -0.24 9.79
CA ALA A 285 -8.65 -1.63 9.96
C ALA A 285 -7.32 -1.84 9.21
N VAL A 286 -6.27 -2.14 9.95
CA VAL A 286 -4.91 -2.29 9.40
C VAL A 286 -4.48 -3.75 9.49
N ASP A 287 -3.95 -4.29 8.41
CA ASP A 287 -3.22 -5.57 8.40
C ASP A 287 -1.89 -5.38 9.14
N GLU A 288 -1.89 -5.64 10.44
CA GLU A 288 -0.70 -5.47 11.28
C GLU A 288 0.43 -6.42 10.89
N ALA A 289 0.10 -7.64 10.43
CA ALA A 289 1.10 -8.62 10.00
C ALA A 289 1.77 -8.17 8.69
N GLY A 290 1.01 -7.66 7.73
CA GLY A 290 1.52 -7.10 6.49
C GLY A 290 2.37 -5.86 6.71
N LEU A 291 1.93 -4.96 7.60
CA LEU A 291 2.72 -3.81 8.01
C LEU A 291 4.06 -4.21 8.62
N GLU A 292 4.06 -5.24 9.47
CA GLU A 292 5.29 -5.72 10.11
C GLU A 292 6.25 -6.35 9.08
N ARG A 293 5.74 -7.10 8.08
CA ARG A 293 6.54 -7.58 6.94
C ARG A 293 7.17 -6.44 6.15
N ALA A 294 6.40 -5.40 5.84
CA ALA A 294 6.90 -4.21 5.15
C ALA A 294 8.05 -3.54 5.94
N LEU A 295 7.88 -3.38 7.25
CA LEU A 295 8.90 -2.78 8.11
C LEU A 295 10.13 -3.66 8.29
N HIS A 296 10.00 -4.98 8.17
CA HIS A 296 11.12 -5.91 8.22
C HIS A 296 12.09 -5.68 7.05
N ALA A 297 11.60 -5.34 5.86
CA ALA A 297 12.45 -4.95 4.73
C ALA A 297 13.31 -3.72 5.06
N ALA A 298 12.74 -2.71 5.75
CA ALA A 298 13.49 -1.53 6.20
C ALA A 298 14.57 -1.88 7.24
N ARG A 299 14.30 -2.83 8.15
CA ARG A 299 15.30 -3.32 9.13
C ARG A 299 16.49 -3.97 8.45
N ASN A 300 16.27 -4.64 7.32
CA ASN A 300 17.32 -5.26 6.52
C ASN A 300 18.09 -4.27 5.64
N GLY A 301 17.76 -2.98 5.72
CA GLY A 301 18.50 -1.90 5.08
C GLY A 301 18.00 -1.45 3.72
N ALA A 302 16.89 -2.04 3.22
CA ALA A 302 16.20 -1.57 2.03
C ALA A 302 15.21 -0.46 2.42
N PRO A 303 15.34 0.78 1.91
CA PRO A 303 14.32 1.79 2.10
C PRO A 303 13.00 1.34 1.49
N ILE A 304 11.89 1.71 2.15
CA ILE A 304 10.54 1.32 1.71
C ILE A 304 10.01 2.36 0.74
N VAL A 305 9.43 1.89 -0.35
CA VAL A 305 8.62 2.66 -1.29
C VAL A 305 7.19 2.12 -1.22
N LEU A 306 6.32 2.83 -0.53
CA LEU A 306 4.90 2.46 -0.42
C LEU A 306 4.19 2.79 -1.73
N CYS A 307 3.48 1.82 -2.26
CA CYS A 307 2.77 1.89 -3.53
C CYS A 307 1.27 1.64 -3.30
N PRO A 308 0.51 2.59 -2.73
CA PRO A 308 -0.91 2.39 -2.46
C PRO A 308 -1.79 2.53 -3.69
N SER A 309 -2.96 1.88 -3.66
CA SER A 309 -4.07 2.18 -4.57
C SER A 309 -4.57 3.61 -4.35
N HIS A 310 -5.09 4.25 -5.40
CA HIS A 310 -5.54 5.64 -5.32
C HIS A 310 -7.02 5.77 -5.67
N LYS A 311 -7.87 5.88 -4.66
CA LYS A 311 -9.32 5.93 -4.77
C LYS A 311 -9.93 7.24 -4.26
N SER A 312 -9.30 7.85 -3.25
CA SER A 312 -9.80 9.06 -2.57
C SER A 312 -8.71 10.11 -2.38
N HIS A 313 -9.10 11.35 -2.17
CA HIS A 313 -8.21 12.42 -1.70
C HIS A 313 -7.65 12.17 -0.30
N ILE A 314 -8.23 11.24 0.43
CA ILE A 314 -7.85 10.91 1.81
C ILE A 314 -6.67 9.91 1.84
N ASP A 315 -6.43 9.18 0.76
CA ASP A 315 -5.46 8.07 0.71
C ASP A 315 -4.07 8.45 1.25
N TYR A 316 -3.51 9.58 0.79
CA TYR A 316 -2.19 10.03 1.25
C TYR A 316 -2.16 10.49 2.72
N LEU A 317 -3.33 10.78 3.31
CA LEU A 317 -3.44 11.09 4.73
C LEU A 317 -3.55 9.82 5.58
N VAL A 318 -4.24 8.79 5.08
CA VAL A 318 -4.46 7.51 5.78
C VAL A 318 -3.14 6.85 6.12
N MET A 319 -2.26 6.67 5.11
CA MET A 319 -0.99 5.99 5.30
C MET A 319 -0.08 6.75 6.27
N SER A 320 0.10 8.05 6.04
CA SER A 320 0.89 8.91 6.94
C SER A 320 0.33 8.90 8.38
N TRP A 321 -1.00 8.94 8.54
CA TRP A 321 -1.66 8.87 9.84
C TRP A 321 -1.42 7.54 10.55
N VAL A 322 -1.60 6.42 9.84
CA VAL A 322 -1.44 5.07 10.39
C VAL A 322 -0.02 4.85 10.89
N LEU A 323 0.98 5.20 10.09
CA LEU A 323 2.38 5.09 10.47
C LEU A 323 2.72 6.01 11.65
N TRP A 324 2.26 7.27 11.60
CA TRP A 324 2.46 8.21 12.70
C TRP A 324 1.81 7.75 14.01
N LYS A 325 0.56 7.26 13.96
CA LYS A 325 -0.17 6.75 15.14
C LYS A 325 0.57 5.57 15.80
N ARG A 326 1.25 4.75 15.00
CA ARG A 326 2.06 3.60 15.46
C ARG A 326 3.49 3.95 15.80
N GLY A 327 3.88 5.22 15.67
CA GLY A 327 5.23 5.68 16.02
C GLY A 327 6.31 5.33 15.01
N TYR A 328 5.91 4.98 13.76
CA TYR A 328 6.83 4.79 12.66
C TYR A 328 7.17 6.10 11.96
N GLN A 329 8.29 6.11 11.24
CA GLN A 329 8.60 7.22 10.36
C GLN A 329 7.55 7.34 9.24
N MET A 330 7.04 8.55 9.03
CA MET A 330 6.21 8.82 7.87
C MET A 330 7.05 8.86 6.60
N PRO A 331 6.53 8.36 5.47
CA PRO A 331 7.17 8.52 4.18
C PRO A 331 7.10 9.98 3.72
N VAL A 332 7.97 10.35 2.79
CA VAL A 332 7.73 11.53 1.94
C VAL A 332 6.79 11.12 0.81
N VAL A 333 5.76 11.93 0.56
CA VAL A 333 4.65 11.56 -0.32
C VAL A 333 4.74 12.33 -1.64
N ALA A 334 4.73 11.62 -2.75
CA ALA A 334 4.65 12.22 -4.08
C ALA A 334 3.25 12.79 -4.33
N ALA A 335 3.15 14.10 -4.50
CA ALA A 335 1.89 14.81 -4.72
C ALA A 335 1.89 15.57 -6.06
N GLY A 336 0.74 15.66 -6.71
CA GLY A 336 0.61 16.46 -7.92
C GLY A 336 0.79 17.97 -7.66
N ALA A 337 1.45 18.68 -8.56
CA ALA A 337 1.70 20.11 -8.45
C ALA A 337 0.41 20.96 -8.36
N ASN A 338 -0.74 20.41 -8.75
CA ASN A 338 -2.05 21.04 -8.56
C ASN A 338 -2.44 21.22 -7.08
N LEU A 339 -1.80 20.50 -6.15
CA LEU A 339 -2.00 20.65 -4.71
C LEU A 339 -1.03 21.65 -4.06
N SER A 340 -0.13 22.28 -4.84
CA SER A 340 0.90 23.19 -4.33
C SER A 340 0.43 24.61 -4.07
N PHE A 341 -0.86 24.93 -4.25
CA PHE A 341 -1.42 26.28 -4.05
C PHE A 341 -1.48 26.68 -2.57
N PHE A 342 -1.48 27.99 -2.32
CA PHE A 342 -1.60 28.54 -0.97
C PHE A 342 -3.06 28.47 -0.45
N PRO A 343 -3.31 28.13 0.84
CA PRO A 343 -2.33 27.80 1.90
C PRO A 343 -1.97 26.30 1.98
N LEU A 344 -2.63 25.44 1.20
CA LEU A 344 -2.53 23.98 1.31
C LEU A 344 -1.13 23.45 0.94
N GLY A 345 -0.54 23.95 -0.15
CA GLY A 345 0.77 23.50 -0.63
C GLY A 345 1.89 23.63 0.41
N PRO A 346 2.10 24.80 1.02
CA PRO A 346 3.06 24.97 2.10
C PRO A 346 2.82 24.06 3.30
N LEU A 347 1.57 23.79 3.64
CA LEU A 347 1.19 22.89 4.73
C LEU A 347 1.55 21.43 4.39
N LEU A 348 1.11 20.94 3.23
CA LEU A 348 1.41 19.58 2.76
C LEU A 348 2.92 19.36 2.64
N ARG A 349 3.67 20.35 2.13
CA ARG A 349 5.13 20.29 2.04
C ARG A 349 5.78 20.11 3.41
N ARG A 350 5.28 20.83 4.44
CA ARG A 350 5.74 20.67 5.82
C ARG A 350 5.25 19.37 6.47
N ALA A 351 4.21 18.76 5.92
CA ALA A 351 3.75 17.43 6.30
C ALA A 351 4.49 16.29 5.59
N GLY A 352 5.40 16.58 4.65
CA GLY A 352 6.24 15.60 3.96
C GLY A 352 5.94 15.41 2.47
N ALA A 353 5.02 16.18 1.89
CA ALA A 353 4.75 16.10 0.45
C ALA A 353 5.88 16.73 -0.38
N PHE A 354 6.26 16.05 -1.47
CA PHE A 354 7.04 16.63 -2.56
C PHE A 354 6.20 16.68 -3.84
N PHE A 355 6.41 17.70 -4.66
CA PHE A 355 5.49 17.98 -5.75
C PHE A 355 6.07 17.67 -7.11
N LEU A 356 5.25 17.02 -7.97
CA LEU A 356 5.61 16.71 -9.35
C LEU A 356 4.58 17.31 -10.33
N ARG A 357 5.05 17.77 -11.49
CA ARG A 357 4.19 18.21 -12.58
C ARG A 357 3.49 17.00 -13.21
N ARG A 358 2.27 17.16 -13.69
CA ARG A 358 1.51 16.10 -14.39
C ARG A 358 2.17 15.67 -15.71
N SER A 359 2.87 16.57 -16.35
CA SER A 359 3.63 16.34 -17.57
C SER A 359 5.00 16.98 -17.43
N PHE A 360 6.01 16.24 -17.79
CA PHE A 360 7.40 16.73 -17.78
C PHE A 360 7.74 17.47 -19.08
N GLY A 361 6.94 17.24 -20.16
CA GLY A 361 7.07 17.91 -21.45
C GLY A 361 8.47 17.89 -22.04
N ALA A 362 8.85 18.97 -22.71
CA ALA A 362 10.19 19.16 -23.26
C ALA A 362 11.20 19.78 -22.27
N ASP A 363 10.80 20.01 -21.00
CA ASP A 363 11.66 20.61 -19.97
C ASP A 363 12.66 19.59 -19.41
N ARG A 364 13.78 19.45 -20.13
CA ARG A 364 14.86 18.53 -19.79
C ARG A 364 15.51 18.87 -18.45
N LEU A 365 15.66 20.17 -18.15
CA LEU A 365 16.28 20.61 -16.89
C LEU A 365 15.40 20.24 -15.68
N TYR A 366 14.09 20.45 -15.78
CA TYR A 366 13.15 20.03 -14.75
C TYR A 366 13.19 18.52 -14.54
N THR A 367 13.14 17.74 -15.62
CA THR A 367 13.18 16.27 -15.55
C THR A 367 14.45 15.76 -14.88
N ALA A 368 15.62 16.29 -15.31
CA ALA A 368 16.92 15.93 -14.70
C ALA A 368 16.98 16.32 -13.22
N THR A 369 16.46 17.50 -12.87
CA THR A 369 16.40 18.00 -11.50
C THR A 369 15.53 17.10 -10.61
N PHE A 370 14.37 16.69 -11.13
CA PHE A 370 13.46 15.80 -10.42
C PHE A 370 14.07 14.40 -10.23
N LYS A 371 14.67 13.83 -11.28
CA LYS A 371 15.38 12.55 -11.23
C LYS A 371 16.51 12.58 -10.18
N ALA A 372 17.31 13.64 -10.16
CA ALA A 372 18.38 13.83 -9.18
C ALA A 372 17.82 13.91 -7.73
N TYR A 373 16.65 14.53 -7.54
CA TYR A 373 15.98 14.59 -6.23
C TYR A 373 15.50 13.21 -5.78
N VAL A 374 14.84 12.42 -6.65
CA VAL A 374 14.43 11.03 -6.33
C VAL A 374 15.64 10.17 -5.97
N LYS A 375 16.70 10.22 -6.79
CA LYS A 375 17.98 9.54 -6.52
C LYS A 375 18.58 9.95 -5.16
N LYS A 376 18.43 11.22 -4.78
CA LYS A 376 18.87 11.71 -3.48
C LYS A 376 18.06 11.12 -2.33
N LEU A 377 16.73 11.01 -2.46
CA LEU A 377 15.87 10.37 -1.46
C LEU A 377 16.25 8.89 -1.27
N VAL A 378 16.46 8.16 -2.37
CA VAL A 378 16.92 6.77 -2.35
C VAL A 378 18.27 6.65 -1.65
N ARG A 379 19.26 7.48 -2.03
CA ARG A 379 20.61 7.49 -1.43
C ARG A 379 20.55 7.74 0.07
N ASP A 380 19.75 8.67 0.52
CA ASP A 380 19.56 8.97 1.94
C ASP A 380 18.78 7.90 2.70
N GLY A 381 18.13 6.97 1.99
CA GLY A 381 17.33 5.91 2.58
C GLY A 381 15.99 6.38 3.12
N VAL A 382 15.45 7.48 2.58
CA VAL A 382 14.17 8.05 2.98
C VAL A 382 13.04 7.15 2.50
N HIS A 383 12.10 6.83 3.37
CA HIS A 383 10.88 6.11 2.99
C HIS A 383 10.00 7.01 2.13
N GLN A 384 9.45 6.46 1.06
CA GLN A 384 8.69 7.19 0.07
C GLN A 384 7.31 6.57 -0.09
N GLU A 385 6.38 7.38 -0.56
CA GLU A 385 5.04 6.95 -0.96
C GLU A 385 4.69 7.60 -2.28
N PHE A 386 4.28 6.80 -3.24
CA PHE A 386 3.69 7.31 -4.47
C PHE A 386 2.60 6.39 -4.98
N PHE A 387 1.62 6.97 -5.63
CA PHE A 387 0.50 6.24 -6.22
C PHE A 387 0.89 5.75 -7.61
N PRO A 388 1.07 4.44 -7.83
CA PRO A 388 1.51 3.91 -9.12
C PRO A 388 0.51 4.21 -10.24
N GLU A 389 -0.77 4.36 -9.94
CA GLU A 389 -1.82 4.74 -10.88
C GLU A 389 -1.66 6.15 -11.47
N GLY A 390 -0.91 7.03 -10.79
CA GLY A 390 -0.68 8.42 -11.22
C GLY A 390 -1.92 9.32 -11.21
N GLY A 391 -3.05 8.81 -10.74
CA GLY A 391 -4.31 9.52 -10.58
C GLY A 391 -5.34 8.67 -9.86
N ARG A 392 -6.41 9.29 -9.35
CA ARG A 392 -7.47 8.57 -8.65
C ARG A 392 -8.33 7.73 -9.59
N SER A 393 -8.61 6.51 -9.20
CA SER A 393 -9.64 5.70 -9.82
C SER A 393 -11.02 6.29 -9.53
N ARG A 394 -11.73 6.68 -10.57
CA ARG A 394 -13.12 7.16 -10.47
C ARG A 394 -14.14 6.05 -10.67
N THR A 395 -13.67 4.94 -11.22
CA THR A 395 -14.51 3.77 -11.52
C THR A 395 -14.47 2.71 -10.43
N GLY A 396 -13.59 2.84 -9.43
CA GLY A 396 -13.32 1.78 -8.45
C GLY A 396 -12.31 0.73 -8.92
N LYS A 397 -12.04 0.62 -10.22
CA LYS A 397 -11.01 -0.28 -10.76
C LYS A 397 -9.60 0.21 -10.46
N LEU A 398 -8.65 -0.69 -10.35
CA LEU A 398 -7.24 -0.33 -10.39
C LEU A 398 -6.85 0.13 -11.79
N LEU A 399 -6.11 1.23 -11.87
CA LEU A 399 -5.59 1.73 -13.13
C LEU A 399 -4.21 1.13 -13.42
N PRO A 400 -3.80 1.05 -14.71
CA PRO A 400 -2.46 0.61 -15.06
C PRO A 400 -1.38 1.51 -14.45
N ALA A 401 -0.23 0.93 -14.08
CA ALA A 401 0.88 1.67 -13.48
C ALA A 401 1.45 2.72 -14.43
N LYS A 402 1.69 3.93 -13.92
CA LYS A 402 2.50 4.97 -14.56
C LYS A 402 3.96 4.74 -14.21
N LEU A 403 4.76 4.44 -15.23
CA LEU A 403 6.12 3.94 -15.06
C LEU A 403 7.18 5.02 -14.80
N GLY A 404 6.85 6.30 -14.93
CA GLY A 404 7.83 7.38 -14.88
C GLY A 404 8.60 7.46 -13.56
N LEU A 405 7.91 7.63 -12.42
CA LEU A 405 8.54 7.70 -11.11
C LEU A 405 9.16 6.36 -10.71
N LEU A 406 8.45 5.26 -10.98
CA LEU A 406 8.96 3.91 -10.74
C LEU A 406 10.29 3.66 -11.48
N GLY A 407 10.39 4.11 -12.74
CA GLY A 407 11.63 4.01 -13.52
C GLY A 407 12.78 4.78 -12.88
N TRP A 408 12.53 5.97 -12.30
CA TRP A 408 13.57 6.74 -11.63
C TRP A 408 14.02 6.15 -10.31
N GLU A 409 13.13 5.48 -9.57
CA GLU A 409 13.50 4.69 -8.39
C GLU A 409 14.41 3.51 -8.77
N VAL A 410 14.08 2.81 -9.85
CA VAL A 410 14.91 1.73 -10.41
C VAL A 410 16.26 2.29 -10.87
N ASP A 411 16.26 3.37 -11.64
CA ASP A 411 17.49 4.05 -12.09
C ASP A 411 18.40 4.41 -10.92
N ALA A 412 17.84 4.89 -9.80
CA ALA A 412 18.63 5.26 -8.63
C ALA A 412 19.40 4.06 -8.03
N VAL A 413 18.82 2.86 -8.05
CA VAL A 413 19.50 1.64 -7.58
C VAL A 413 20.52 1.16 -8.60
N LEU A 414 20.17 1.16 -9.89
CA LEU A 414 21.10 0.80 -10.97
C LEU A 414 22.33 1.71 -11.00
N ASP A 415 22.14 3.02 -10.73
CA ASP A 415 23.21 4.01 -10.59
C ASP A 415 24.01 3.89 -9.27
N GLY A 416 23.76 2.87 -8.45
CA GLY A 416 24.49 2.62 -7.21
C GLY A 416 24.17 3.59 -6.07
N ALA A 417 23.06 4.34 -6.12
CA ALA A 417 22.66 5.22 -5.01
C ALA A 417 22.37 4.43 -3.73
N ARG A 418 21.87 3.20 -3.87
CA ARG A 418 21.61 2.25 -2.79
C ARG A 418 21.72 0.82 -3.30
N ASN A 419 21.95 -0.13 -2.37
CA ASN A 419 22.06 -1.55 -2.75
C ASN A 419 20.72 -2.15 -3.15
N ASP A 420 19.62 -1.75 -2.51
CA ASP A 420 18.29 -2.28 -2.79
C ASP A 420 17.18 -1.30 -2.40
N LEU A 421 15.97 -1.52 -2.92
CA LEU A 421 14.71 -0.88 -2.55
C LEU A 421 13.64 -1.95 -2.35
N ALA A 422 12.75 -1.72 -1.40
CA ALA A 422 11.57 -2.54 -1.14
C ALA A 422 10.31 -1.81 -1.59
N PHE A 423 9.68 -2.24 -2.68
CA PHE A 423 8.37 -1.75 -3.10
C PHE A 423 7.29 -2.52 -2.35
N ILE A 424 6.40 -1.80 -1.69
CA ILE A 424 5.33 -2.38 -0.89
C ILE A 424 4.00 -2.04 -1.56
N PRO A 425 3.36 -3.00 -2.24
CA PRO A 425 2.00 -2.80 -2.73
C PRO A 425 1.03 -2.68 -1.56
N VAL A 426 0.15 -1.68 -1.59
CA VAL A 426 -0.79 -1.41 -0.51
C VAL A 426 -2.19 -1.21 -1.06
N ALA A 427 -3.16 -1.98 -0.59
CA ALA A 427 -4.56 -1.73 -0.87
C ALA A 427 -5.17 -0.82 0.19
N ILE A 428 -5.80 0.27 -0.26
CA ILE A 428 -6.65 1.14 0.55
C ILE A 428 -8.07 0.96 0.03
N ASP A 429 -8.93 0.33 0.82
CA ASP A 429 -10.32 0.05 0.46
C ASP A 429 -11.28 0.72 1.41
N TYR A 430 -12.36 1.22 0.86
CA TYR A 430 -13.40 1.96 1.58
C TYR A 430 -14.71 1.19 1.53
N GLU A 431 -15.39 1.06 2.65
CA GLU A 431 -16.76 0.57 2.63
C GLU A 431 -17.66 1.54 1.87
N LYS A 432 -17.47 2.84 2.10
CA LYS A 432 -18.18 3.90 1.39
C LYS A 432 -17.23 5.02 1.02
N ILE A 433 -17.28 5.49 -0.22
CA ILE A 433 -16.42 6.57 -0.69
C ILE A 433 -17.10 7.93 -0.58
N VAL A 434 -16.36 8.93 -0.10
CA VAL A 434 -16.86 10.29 0.09
C VAL A 434 -17.20 10.96 -1.24
N GLU A 435 -16.39 10.69 -2.28
CA GLU A 435 -16.47 11.32 -3.61
C GLU A 435 -17.47 10.67 -4.56
N GLY A 436 -18.22 9.63 -4.16
CA GLY A 436 -19.05 8.81 -5.06
C GLY A 436 -20.02 9.62 -5.95
N GLY A 437 -20.63 10.66 -5.40
CA GLY A 437 -21.55 11.50 -6.16
C GLY A 437 -20.89 12.35 -7.25
N SER A 438 -19.63 12.78 -7.05
CA SER A 438 -18.89 13.54 -8.06
C SER A 438 -18.32 12.64 -9.16
N TYR A 439 -17.87 11.44 -8.79
CA TYR A 439 -17.35 10.46 -9.76
C TYR A 439 -18.42 10.02 -10.76
N GLY A 440 -19.65 9.75 -10.29
CA GLY A 440 -20.75 9.41 -11.18
C GLY A 440 -21.03 10.47 -12.26
N LYS A 441 -20.99 11.74 -11.91
CA LYS A 441 -21.19 12.84 -12.87
C LYS A 441 -20.07 12.93 -13.91
N GLU A 442 -18.82 12.77 -13.50
CA GLU A 442 -17.67 12.81 -14.42
C GLU A 442 -17.68 11.63 -15.40
N LEU A 443 -18.08 10.43 -14.95
CA LEU A 443 -18.12 9.23 -15.77
C LEU A 443 -19.20 9.29 -16.87
N LEU A 444 -20.31 9.97 -16.59
CA LEU A 444 -21.41 10.20 -17.55
C LEU A 444 -21.11 11.34 -18.54
N GLY A 445 -19.90 11.87 -18.57
CA GLY A 445 -19.46 12.91 -19.52
C GLY A 445 -19.56 14.35 -19.00
N GLY A 446 -19.81 14.54 -17.70
CA GLY A 446 -19.77 15.85 -17.05
C GLY A 446 -18.35 16.47 -17.04
N GLU A 447 -18.29 17.79 -16.92
CA GLU A 447 -17.00 18.51 -16.85
C GLU A 447 -16.21 18.11 -15.60
N LYS A 448 -14.90 17.93 -15.81
CA LYS A 448 -13.93 17.70 -14.74
C LYS A 448 -13.80 18.95 -13.89
N LYS A 449 -14.39 18.96 -12.70
CA LYS A 449 -14.17 20.06 -11.75
C LYS A 449 -12.73 20.04 -11.22
N PRO A 450 -12.12 21.21 -10.97
CA PRO A 450 -10.81 21.30 -10.33
C PRO A 450 -10.85 20.55 -8.98
N GLU A 451 -9.79 19.80 -8.71
CA GLU A 451 -9.66 19.03 -7.49
C GLU A 451 -9.41 19.97 -6.30
N ASP A 452 -10.44 20.23 -5.50
CA ASP A 452 -10.34 21.00 -4.26
C ASP A 452 -10.55 20.09 -3.04
N VAL A 453 -9.43 19.59 -2.50
CA VAL A 453 -9.40 18.83 -1.23
C VAL A 453 -9.97 19.65 -0.07
N GLY A 454 -9.70 20.95 -0.07
CA GLY A 454 -10.18 21.84 0.99
C GLY A 454 -11.70 22.03 0.96
N ALA A 455 -12.32 22.00 -0.23
CA ALA A 455 -13.78 22.04 -0.37
C ALA A 455 -14.43 20.75 0.13
N LEU A 456 -13.80 19.60 -0.12
CA LEU A 456 -14.30 18.30 0.35
C LEU A 456 -14.33 18.23 1.88
N ILE A 457 -13.22 18.64 2.54
CA ILE A 457 -13.10 18.61 4.00
C ILE A 457 -14.00 19.67 4.67
N ARG A 458 -14.22 20.82 4.02
CA ARG A 458 -15.06 21.90 4.53
C ARG A 458 -16.55 21.70 4.29
N ALA A 459 -16.96 20.69 3.52
CA ALA A 459 -18.38 20.44 3.30
C ALA A 459 -19.04 19.91 4.58
N PRO A 460 -19.93 20.66 5.26
CA PRO A 460 -20.56 20.22 6.51
C PRO A 460 -21.25 18.85 6.36
N LYS A 461 -21.80 18.57 5.19
CA LYS A 461 -22.45 17.30 4.88
C LYS A 461 -21.53 16.08 4.99
N VAL A 462 -20.23 16.23 4.73
CA VAL A 462 -19.25 15.14 4.85
C VAL A 462 -19.00 14.82 6.32
N LEU A 463 -18.84 15.84 7.15
CA LEU A 463 -18.61 15.69 8.60
C LEU A 463 -19.85 15.19 9.36
N LEU A 464 -21.03 15.28 8.78
CA LEU A 464 -22.28 14.81 9.40
C LEU A 464 -22.63 13.36 9.09
N ARG A 465 -21.91 12.73 8.14
CA ARG A 465 -22.14 11.33 7.71
C ARG A 465 -21.02 10.41 8.14
N ARG A 466 -21.36 9.14 8.29
CA ARG A 466 -20.39 8.04 8.46
C ARG A 466 -20.20 7.31 7.14
N TYR A 467 -18.95 6.91 6.90
CA TYR A 467 -18.54 6.25 5.66
C TYR A 467 -17.99 4.83 5.89
N GLY A 468 -18.32 4.23 7.04
CA GLY A 468 -17.86 2.88 7.38
C GLY A 468 -16.36 2.83 7.68
N THR A 469 -15.77 1.66 7.50
CA THR A 469 -14.38 1.37 7.84
C THR A 469 -13.47 1.55 6.62
N ILE A 470 -12.27 2.10 6.86
CA ILE A 470 -11.16 2.07 5.88
C ILE A 470 -10.35 0.81 6.14
N HIS A 471 -10.09 0.02 5.10
CA HIS A 471 -9.25 -1.17 5.18
C HIS A 471 -7.89 -0.90 4.54
N LEU A 472 -6.83 -1.21 5.27
CA LEU A 472 -5.45 -1.02 4.83
C LEU A 472 -4.71 -2.35 4.88
N ARG A 473 -4.31 -2.86 3.73
CA ARG A 473 -3.61 -4.13 3.59
C ARG A 473 -2.32 -4.01 2.81
N PHE A 474 -1.35 -4.83 3.16
CA PHE A 474 -0.01 -4.83 2.59
C PHE A 474 0.29 -6.16 1.93
N ASP A 475 0.74 -6.12 0.69
CA ASP A 475 1.28 -7.29 0.01
C ASP A 475 2.72 -7.59 0.45
N GLU A 476 3.27 -8.70 0.00
CA GLU A 476 4.67 -9.04 0.22
C GLU A 476 5.60 -7.97 -0.38
N PRO A 477 6.63 -7.55 0.35
CA PRO A 477 7.63 -6.64 -0.16
C PRO A 477 8.29 -7.16 -1.44
N VAL A 478 8.34 -6.34 -2.47
CA VAL A 478 9.06 -6.64 -3.70
C VAL A 478 10.45 -6.01 -3.60
N LEU A 479 11.44 -6.81 -3.24
CA LEU A 479 12.84 -6.39 -3.22
C LEU A 479 13.37 -6.28 -4.64
N LEU A 480 13.85 -5.11 -5.06
CA LEU A 480 14.23 -4.85 -6.43
C LEU A 480 15.32 -5.81 -6.92
N ARG A 481 16.33 -6.08 -6.10
CA ARG A 481 17.43 -6.99 -6.47
C ARG A 481 16.95 -8.43 -6.63
N GLU A 482 16.06 -8.89 -5.77
CA GLU A 482 15.47 -10.23 -5.88
C GLU A 482 14.60 -10.32 -7.15
N PHE A 483 13.80 -9.28 -7.41
CA PHE A 483 12.97 -9.20 -8.61
C PHE A 483 13.81 -9.17 -9.91
N MET A 484 14.96 -8.47 -9.91
CA MET A 484 15.91 -8.47 -11.03
C MET A 484 16.49 -9.87 -11.26
N ARG A 485 16.97 -10.53 -10.19
CA ARG A 485 17.52 -11.89 -10.28
C ARG A 485 16.50 -12.90 -10.80
N SER A 486 15.24 -12.82 -10.37
CA SER A 486 14.18 -13.70 -10.86
C SER A 486 13.91 -13.55 -12.38
N ARG A 487 14.46 -12.49 -13.00
CA ARG A 487 14.37 -12.23 -14.45
C ARG A 487 15.71 -12.40 -15.19
N GLY A 488 16.69 -13.02 -14.54
CA GLY A 488 18.02 -13.21 -15.12
C GLY A 488 18.90 -11.97 -15.18
N LEU A 489 18.52 -10.87 -14.50
CA LEU A 489 19.28 -9.63 -14.44
C LEU A 489 20.11 -9.59 -13.15
N GLU A 490 21.18 -10.36 -13.09
CA GLU A 490 21.98 -10.48 -11.86
C GLU A 490 22.85 -9.24 -11.61
N HIS A 491 23.38 -8.65 -12.68
CA HIS A 491 24.30 -7.53 -12.61
C HIS A 491 23.63 -6.22 -13.07
N PRO A 492 23.63 -5.17 -12.25
CA PRO A 492 23.10 -3.86 -12.65
C PRO A 492 23.92 -3.19 -13.74
N GLU A 493 25.22 -3.51 -13.76
CA GLU A 493 26.18 -2.96 -14.72
C GLU A 493 25.98 -3.66 -16.07
N GLY A 494 25.63 -2.89 -17.12
CA GLY A 494 25.44 -3.42 -18.46
C GLY A 494 24.00 -3.71 -18.87
N ILE A 495 23.00 -3.41 -18.02
CA ILE A 495 21.58 -3.53 -18.41
C ILE A 495 21.27 -2.52 -19.52
N SER A 496 20.78 -3.00 -20.66
CA SER A 496 20.35 -2.17 -21.78
C SER A 496 19.10 -1.34 -21.43
N GLU A 497 18.86 -0.25 -22.15
CA GLU A 497 17.65 0.57 -21.97
C GLU A 497 16.36 -0.22 -22.28
N GLU A 498 16.40 -1.24 -23.13
CA GLU A 498 15.27 -2.11 -23.44
C GLU A 498 14.96 -3.05 -22.27
N GLU A 499 15.98 -3.73 -21.74
CA GLU A 499 15.86 -4.58 -20.55
C GLU A 499 15.37 -3.78 -19.35
N LYS A 500 15.88 -2.57 -19.16
CA LYS A 500 15.41 -1.66 -18.11
C LYS A 500 13.93 -1.31 -18.28
N ARG A 501 13.50 -0.94 -19.49
CA ARG A 501 12.07 -0.67 -19.76
C ARG A 501 11.20 -1.89 -19.51
N SER A 502 11.65 -3.07 -19.91
CA SER A 502 10.98 -4.34 -19.63
C SER A 502 10.89 -4.62 -18.13
N LEU A 503 12.00 -4.45 -17.39
CA LEU A 503 12.06 -4.59 -15.94
C LEU A 503 11.06 -3.67 -15.24
N VAL A 504 11.08 -2.36 -15.57
CA VAL A 504 10.19 -1.35 -14.96
C VAL A 504 8.72 -1.65 -15.26
N ARG A 505 8.40 -2.09 -16.48
CA ARG A 505 7.05 -2.50 -16.86
C ARG A 505 6.59 -3.70 -16.05
N ALA A 506 7.42 -4.72 -15.95
CA ALA A 506 7.12 -5.92 -15.20
C ALA A 506 6.98 -5.64 -13.70
N LEU A 507 7.84 -4.79 -13.14
CA LEU A 507 7.75 -4.33 -11.75
C LEU A 507 6.44 -3.57 -11.49
N GLY A 508 6.07 -2.67 -12.42
CA GLY A 508 4.78 -1.97 -12.34
C GLY A 508 3.59 -2.93 -12.31
N HIS A 509 3.59 -3.94 -13.19
CA HIS A 509 2.56 -4.98 -13.18
C HIS A 509 2.57 -5.79 -11.88
N ARG A 510 3.75 -6.17 -11.35
CA ARG A 510 3.88 -6.90 -10.08
C ARG A 510 3.30 -6.11 -8.91
N ILE A 511 3.56 -4.80 -8.88
CA ILE A 511 3.01 -3.89 -7.85
C ILE A 511 1.49 -3.83 -7.97
N MET A 512 0.94 -3.59 -9.16
CA MET A 512 -0.51 -3.48 -9.36
C MET A 512 -1.24 -4.79 -9.04
N TRP A 513 -0.67 -5.92 -9.44
CA TRP A 513 -1.22 -7.22 -9.06
C TRP A 513 -1.17 -7.46 -7.54
N GLY A 514 -0.08 -7.05 -6.88
CA GLY A 514 0.03 -7.11 -5.42
C GLY A 514 -1.08 -6.32 -4.72
N ILE A 515 -1.39 -5.11 -5.22
CA ILE A 515 -2.52 -4.30 -4.72
C ILE A 515 -3.84 -5.03 -4.92
N ALA A 516 -4.07 -5.57 -6.15
CA ALA A 516 -5.30 -6.29 -6.47
C ALA A 516 -5.51 -7.51 -5.56
N ARG A 517 -4.45 -8.29 -5.34
CA ARG A 517 -4.46 -9.52 -4.54
C ARG A 517 -4.85 -9.30 -3.09
N VAL A 518 -4.42 -8.18 -2.49
CA VAL A 518 -4.69 -7.87 -1.08
C VAL A 518 -5.88 -6.95 -0.87
N SER A 519 -6.59 -6.54 -1.93
CA SER A 519 -7.79 -5.71 -1.81
C SER A 519 -8.84 -6.37 -0.94
N THR A 520 -9.50 -5.56 -0.11
CA THR A 520 -10.51 -6.04 0.84
C THR A 520 -11.89 -6.08 0.21
N VAL A 521 -12.54 -7.22 0.30
CA VAL A 521 -13.95 -7.39 -0.08
C VAL A 521 -14.83 -6.76 0.99
N THR A 522 -15.57 -5.72 0.61
CA THR A 522 -16.49 -5.00 1.50
C THR A 522 -17.94 -5.44 1.29
N PRO A 523 -18.84 -5.24 2.27
CA PRO A 523 -20.26 -5.51 2.09
C PRO A 523 -20.86 -4.75 0.90
N HIS A 524 -20.47 -3.49 0.72
CA HIS A 524 -20.90 -2.65 -0.40
C HIS A 524 -20.49 -3.24 -1.76
N ALA A 525 -19.29 -3.81 -1.85
CA ALA A 525 -18.81 -4.46 -3.06
C ALA A 525 -19.62 -5.72 -3.41
N LEU A 526 -19.87 -6.59 -2.41
CA LEU A 526 -20.67 -7.80 -2.63
C LEU A 526 -22.11 -7.47 -3.06
N VAL A 527 -22.78 -6.59 -2.31
CA VAL A 527 -24.17 -6.18 -2.60
C VAL A 527 -24.25 -5.55 -3.99
N SER A 528 -23.31 -4.65 -4.31
CA SER A 528 -23.30 -3.96 -5.60
C SER A 528 -23.07 -4.92 -6.76
N THR A 529 -22.13 -5.88 -6.60
CA THR A 529 -21.88 -6.92 -7.63
C THR A 529 -23.11 -7.79 -7.85
N ALA A 530 -23.77 -8.24 -6.78
CA ALA A 530 -24.95 -9.07 -6.86
C ALA A 530 -26.17 -8.35 -7.50
N LEU A 531 -26.31 -7.05 -7.24
CA LEU A 531 -27.38 -6.22 -7.81
C LEU A 531 -27.15 -5.90 -9.28
N LEU A 532 -25.92 -5.56 -9.68
CA LEU A 532 -25.63 -5.12 -11.05
C LEU A 532 -25.44 -6.28 -12.04
N ALA A 533 -25.03 -7.45 -11.56
CA ALA A 533 -24.96 -8.66 -12.39
C ALA A 533 -26.36 -9.25 -12.62
N HIS A 534 -27.28 -8.41 -13.11
CA HIS A 534 -28.71 -8.78 -13.39
C HIS A 534 -29.28 -7.94 -14.51
N ALA A 535 -29.79 -8.61 -15.53
CA ALA A 535 -30.42 -7.96 -16.68
C ALA A 535 -31.83 -7.38 -16.38
N GLY A 536 -32.43 -7.76 -15.23
CA GLY A 536 -33.75 -7.26 -14.82
C GLY A 536 -33.70 -5.94 -14.05
N ARG A 537 -34.88 -5.30 -13.90
CA ARG A 537 -34.99 -4.02 -13.21
C ARG A 537 -34.85 -4.11 -11.68
N GLY A 538 -35.20 -5.26 -11.09
CA GLY A 538 -35.20 -5.47 -9.64
C GLY A 538 -34.81 -6.88 -9.25
N LEU A 539 -34.25 -7.04 -8.06
CA LEU A 539 -33.78 -8.31 -7.52
C LEU A 539 -34.49 -8.61 -6.19
N PRO A 540 -35.21 -9.75 -6.04
CA PRO A 540 -35.81 -10.18 -4.78
C PRO A 540 -34.73 -10.38 -3.69
N ALA A 541 -35.09 -10.17 -2.42
CA ALA A 541 -34.19 -10.29 -1.28
C ALA A 541 -33.55 -11.69 -1.18
N SER A 542 -34.32 -12.73 -1.41
CA SER A 542 -33.86 -14.13 -1.40
C SER A 542 -32.80 -14.39 -2.48
N VAL A 543 -33.02 -13.87 -3.69
CA VAL A 543 -32.06 -14.01 -4.79
C VAL A 543 -30.80 -13.19 -4.53
N LEU A 544 -30.94 -11.98 -3.98
CA LEU A 544 -29.82 -11.15 -3.58
C LEU A 544 -28.97 -11.85 -2.52
N ALA A 545 -29.62 -12.41 -1.49
CA ALA A 545 -28.96 -13.18 -0.43
C ALA A 545 -28.16 -14.38 -0.98
N ALA A 546 -28.76 -15.14 -1.89
CA ALA A 546 -28.14 -16.29 -2.53
C ALA A 546 -26.90 -15.90 -3.33
N ARG A 547 -26.99 -14.84 -4.13
CA ARG A 547 -25.86 -14.33 -4.93
C ARG A 547 -24.71 -13.82 -4.05
N ILE A 548 -25.02 -13.12 -2.96
CA ILE A 548 -24.03 -12.67 -1.99
C ILE A 548 -23.35 -13.87 -1.32
N ALA A 549 -24.13 -14.89 -0.95
CA ALA A 549 -23.59 -16.12 -0.37
C ALA A 549 -22.62 -16.82 -1.33
N THR A 550 -22.99 -16.96 -2.59
CA THR A 550 -22.18 -17.56 -3.64
C THR A 550 -20.86 -16.78 -3.83
N LEU A 551 -20.93 -15.46 -4.02
CA LEU A 551 -19.73 -14.62 -4.18
C LEU A 551 -18.82 -14.72 -2.97
N ARG A 552 -19.39 -14.68 -1.76
CA ARG A 552 -18.62 -14.75 -0.53
C ARG A 552 -17.89 -16.09 -0.39
N SER A 553 -18.57 -17.21 -0.66
CA SER A 553 -17.96 -18.54 -0.61
C SER A 553 -16.79 -18.64 -1.57
N MET A 554 -17.00 -18.30 -2.84
CA MET A 554 -15.97 -18.34 -3.88
C MET A 554 -14.77 -17.45 -3.53
N LEU A 555 -15.01 -16.25 -3.03
CA LEU A 555 -13.94 -15.33 -2.67
C LEU A 555 -13.14 -15.81 -1.46
N LEU A 556 -13.79 -16.46 -0.47
CA LEU A 556 -13.10 -17.08 0.66
C LEU A 556 -12.22 -18.25 0.22
N GLU A 557 -12.74 -19.12 -0.66
CA GLU A 557 -12.01 -20.26 -1.23
C GLU A 557 -10.80 -19.80 -2.06
N ASP A 558 -10.92 -18.67 -2.75
CA ASP A 558 -9.83 -18.03 -3.50
C ASP A 558 -8.84 -17.29 -2.59
N GLY A 559 -9.05 -17.32 -1.26
CA GLY A 559 -8.18 -16.67 -0.27
C GLY A 559 -8.31 -15.14 -0.23
N ALA A 560 -9.42 -14.59 -0.74
CA ALA A 560 -9.65 -13.16 -0.69
C ALA A 560 -9.85 -12.67 0.73
N SER A 561 -9.40 -11.46 0.98
CA SER A 561 -9.54 -10.81 2.28
C SER A 561 -10.88 -10.11 2.42
N LEU A 562 -11.71 -10.52 3.35
CA LEU A 562 -13.00 -9.90 3.63
C LEU A 562 -12.86 -8.85 4.75
N SER A 563 -13.76 -7.86 4.76
CA SER A 563 -13.88 -6.92 5.88
C SER A 563 -14.26 -7.66 7.17
N THR A 564 -13.92 -7.08 8.30
CA THR A 564 -14.10 -7.71 9.62
C THR A 564 -15.55 -8.12 9.84
N GLY A 565 -15.76 -9.37 10.22
CA GLY A 565 -17.07 -9.94 10.49
C GLY A 565 -17.91 -10.31 9.25
N LEU A 566 -17.47 -10.01 8.02
CA LEU A 566 -18.24 -10.31 6.81
C LEU A 566 -18.24 -11.80 6.46
N ALA A 567 -17.21 -12.54 6.83
CA ALA A 567 -17.12 -13.99 6.54
C ALA A 567 -18.28 -14.80 7.14
N GLU A 568 -18.70 -14.45 8.36
CA GLU A 568 -19.73 -15.15 9.12
C GLU A 568 -21.08 -14.41 9.15
N ALA A 569 -21.14 -13.21 8.55
CA ALA A 569 -22.35 -12.38 8.58
C ALA A 569 -23.52 -13.00 7.82
N PRO A 570 -24.77 -12.69 8.22
CA PRO A 570 -25.93 -13.00 7.41
C PRO A 570 -25.84 -12.39 6.02
N THR A 571 -26.14 -13.16 4.98
CA THR A 571 -26.18 -12.67 3.59
C THR A 571 -27.56 -12.12 3.21
N ASP A 572 -28.57 -12.39 4.01
CA ASP A 572 -29.91 -11.85 3.84
C ASP A 572 -29.93 -10.36 4.18
N PRO A 573 -30.28 -9.49 3.22
CA PRO A 573 -30.31 -8.04 3.40
C PRO A 573 -31.43 -7.56 4.35
N THR A 574 -32.34 -8.44 4.76
CA THR A 574 -33.41 -8.12 5.72
C THR A 574 -32.99 -8.38 7.17
N VAL A 575 -31.95 -9.20 7.37
CA VAL A 575 -31.43 -9.54 8.69
C VAL A 575 -30.35 -8.53 9.11
N PRO A 576 -30.32 -8.08 10.39
CA PRO A 576 -29.28 -7.17 10.89
C PRO A 576 -27.87 -7.71 10.64
N GLY A 577 -27.01 -6.85 10.07
CA GLY A 577 -25.62 -7.19 9.77
C GLY A 577 -25.03 -6.31 8.66
N PRO A 578 -23.76 -6.52 8.31
CA PRO A 578 -23.05 -5.67 7.35
C PRO A 578 -23.70 -5.57 5.97
N VAL A 579 -24.33 -6.65 5.49
CA VAL A 579 -25.05 -6.67 4.20
C VAL A 579 -26.26 -5.75 4.24
N ARG A 580 -27.07 -5.84 5.32
CA ARG A 580 -28.22 -4.93 5.50
C ARG A 580 -27.78 -3.49 5.62
N GLU A 581 -26.72 -3.20 6.36
CA GLU A 581 -26.18 -1.86 6.51
C GLU A 581 -25.71 -1.28 5.16
N ALA A 582 -25.06 -2.08 4.32
CA ALA A 582 -24.68 -1.67 2.98
C ALA A 582 -25.90 -1.33 2.11
N VAL A 583 -26.95 -2.16 2.14
CA VAL A 583 -28.20 -1.90 1.42
C VAL A 583 -28.89 -0.63 1.95
N LEU A 584 -28.97 -0.45 3.26
CA LEU A 584 -29.54 0.76 3.86
C LEU A 584 -28.75 2.01 3.44
N GLY A 585 -27.41 1.92 3.46
CA GLY A 585 -26.54 3.00 2.97
C GLY A 585 -26.78 3.35 1.50
N PHE A 586 -26.99 2.36 0.63
CA PHE A 586 -27.36 2.60 -0.76
C PHE A 586 -28.74 3.23 -0.92
N ARG A 587 -29.70 2.89 -0.07
CA ARG A 587 -31.02 3.52 -0.05
C ARG A 587 -30.95 4.98 0.40
N GLU A 588 -30.22 5.27 1.46
CA GLU A 588 -29.97 6.63 1.95
C GLU A 588 -29.32 7.52 0.88
N ASP A 589 -28.41 6.95 0.10
CA ASP A 589 -27.76 7.65 -1.01
C ASP A 589 -28.58 7.64 -2.31
N THR A 590 -29.82 7.11 -2.26
CA THR A 590 -30.73 7.01 -3.41
C THR A 590 -30.16 6.22 -4.59
N LEU A 591 -29.25 5.28 -4.32
CA LEU A 591 -28.68 4.39 -5.34
C LEU A 591 -29.56 3.17 -5.61
N VAL A 592 -30.32 2.77 -4.58
CA VAL A 592 -31.24 1.62 -4.61
C VAL A 592 -32.61 2.05 -4.04
N ARG A 593 -33.69 1.67 -4.71
CA ARG A 593 -35.05 1.75 -4.20
C ARG A 593 -35.49 0.36 -3.76
N THR A 594 -36.53 0.31 -2.95
CA THR A 594 -37.16 -0.95 -2.54
C THR A 594 -38.65 -0.90 -2.89
N ASP A 595 -39.18 -2.03 -3.33
CA ASP A 595 -40.59 -2.26 -3.58
C ASP A 595 -41.00 -3.61 -2.96
N GLN A 596 -42.28 -3.89 -2.90
CA GLN A 596 -42.82 -5.15 -2.42
C GLN A 596 -43.49 -5.89 -3.60
N ALA A 597 -43.07 -7.11 -3.85
CA ALA A 597 -43.64 -7.96 -4.85
C ALA A 597 -43.83 -9.39 -4.32
N LYS A 598 -45.01 -9.93 -4.41
CA LYS A 598 -45.35 -11.29 -3.94
C LYS A 598 -44.98 -11.55 -2.46
N GLY A 599 -45.08 -10.53 -1.61
CA GLY A 599 -44.76 -10.63 -0.19
C GLY A 599 -43.26 -10.56 0.15
N GLU A 600 -42.41 -10.28 -0.83
CA GLU A 600 -40.97 -10.18 -0.67
C GLU A 600 -40.46 -8.77 -1.06
N THR A 601 -39.41 -8.31 -0.40
CA THR A 601 -38.77 -7.04 -0.74
C THR A 601 -37.93 -7.21 -2.02
N VAL A 602 -38.14 -6.31 -2.96
CA VAL A 602 -37.40 -6.25 -4.23
C VAL A 602 -36.49 -5.01 -4.18
N TYR A 603 -35.23 -5.18 -4.48
CA TYR A 603 -34.23 -4.12 -4.55
C TYR A 603 -34.05 -3.68 -6.00
N LEU A 604 -34.23 -2.38 -6.27
CA LEU A 604 -34.18 -1.79 -7.61
C LEU A 604 -33.01 -0.78 -7.68
N PRO A 605 -31.93 -1.08 -8.39
CA PRO A 605 -30.91 -0.08 -8.72
C PRO A 605 -31.55 1.08 -9.51
N VAL A 606 -31.19 2.31 -9.15
CA VAL A 606 -31.66 3.52 -9.86
C VAL A 606 -30.78 3.72 -11.08
N ASP A 607 -31.36 3.68 -12.29
CA ASP A 607 -30.62 3.65 -13.56
C ASP A 607 -29.61 4.79 -13.69
N GLU A 608 -29.97 6.03 -13.33
CA GLU A 608 -29.10 7.20 -13.40
C GLU A 608 -27.95 7.14 -12.38
N ARG A 609 -28.03 6.20 -11.43
CA ARG A 609 -27.07 5.98 -10.35
C ARG A 609 -26.29 4.68 -10.47
N ARG A 610 -26.59 3.82 -11.44
CA ARG A 610 -25.92 2.52 -11.62
C ARG A 610 -24.40 2.66 -11.74
N VAL A 611 -23.88 3.71 -12.37
CA VAL A 611 -22.45 4.02 -12.45
C VAL A 611 -21.82 4.22 -11.08
N GLN A 612 -22.56 4.74 -10.08
CA GLN A 612 -22.08 4.90 -8.71
C GLN A 612 -22.05 3.55 -7.96
N LEU A 613 -23.04 2.68 -8.21
CA LEU A 613 -22.99 1.30 -7.71
C LEU A 613 -21.85 0.52 -8.35
N ALA A 614 -21.63 0.68 -9.67
CA ALA A 614 -20.54 0.04 -10.38
C ALA A 614 -19.15 0.35 -9.79
N TYR A 615 -18.97 1.52 -9.16
CA TYR A 615 -17.75 1.84 -8.42
C TYR A 615 -17.42 0.76 -7.39
N TYR A 616 -18.40 0.35 -6.57
CA TYR A 616 -18.20 -0.66 -5.53
C TYR A 616 -18.00 -2.06 -6.13
N LYS A 617 -18.78 -2.45 -7.13
CA LYS A 617 -18.57 -3.69 -7.89
C LYS A 617 -17.14 -3.81 -8.39
N ASN A 618 -16.64 -2.74 -8.96
CA ASN A 618 -15.33 -2.70 -9.61
C ASN A 618 -14.16 -2.82 -8.62
N THR A 619 -14.37 -2.54 -7.33
CA THR A 619 -13.29 -2.70 -6.33
C THR A 619 -12.84 -4.13 -6.12
N ILE A 620 -13.73 -5.11 -6.38
CA ILE A 620 -13.43 -6.55 -6.26
C ILE A 620 -13.36 -7.27 -7.60
N LEU A 621 -13.51 -6.53 -8.70
CA LEU A 621 -13.67 -7.13 -10.02
C LEU A 621 -12.48 -8.00 -10.42
N ASN A 622 -11.24 -7.59 -10.06
CA ASN A 622 -10.03 -8.39 -10.34
C ASN A 622 -10.05 -9.77 -9.65
N LEU A 623 -10.77 -9.91 -8.54
CA LEU A 623 -10.89 -11.17 -7.80
C LEU A 623 -11.91 -12.11 -8.44
N VAL A 624 -12.96 -11.55 -9.07
CA VAL A 624 -14.08 -12.31 -9.67
C VAL A 624 -13.87 -12.54 -11.17
N ALA A 625 -13.10 -11.70 -11.83
CA ALA A 625 -12.92 -11.70 -13.28
C ALA A 625 -12.56 -13.08 -13.88
N PRO A 626 -11.61 -13.88 -13.34
CA PRO A 626 -11.29 -15.17 -13.94
C PRO A 626 -12.51 -16.09 -14.04
N ARG A 627 -13.30 -16.20 -12.95
CA ARG A 627 -14.53 -17.03 -12.94
C ARG A 627 -15.60 -16.45 -13.89
N ALA A 628 -15.74 -15.13 -13.94
CA ALA A 628 -16.68 -14.44 -14.81
C ALA A 628 -16.37 -14.65 -16.30
N LEU A 629 -15.10 -14.60 -16.68
CA LEU A 629 -14.66 -14.81 -18.07
C LEU A 629 -14.88 -16.27 -18.53
N VAL A 630 -14.52 -17.24 -17.68
CA VAL A 630 -14.76 -18.67 -17.99
C VAL A 630 -16.25 -18.96 -18.03
N ALA A 631 -17.05 -18.46 -17.09
CA ALA A 631 -18.50 -18.61 -17.09
C ALA A 631 -19.14 -18.00 -18.35
N SER A 632 -18.68 -16.81 -18.76
CA SER A 632 -19.13 -16.13 -19.98
C SER A 632 -18.78 -16.94 -21.24
N ALA A 633 -17.59 -17.53 -21.27
CA ALA A 633 -17.14 -18.38 -22.38
C ALA A 633 -17.91 -19.70 -22.47
N ALA A 634 -18.16 -20.36 -21.32
CA ALA A 634 -18.87 -21.62 -21.24
C ALA A 634 -20.36 -21.51 -21.61
N LEU A 635 -20.97 -20.35 -21.37
CA LEU A 635 -22.38 -20.12 -21.70
C LEU A 635 -22.61 -19.58 -23.13
N ARG A 636 -21.52 -19.28 -23.86
CA ARG A 636 -21.63 -18.75 -25.23
C ARG A 636 -21.84 -19.88 -26.24
N GLY A 637 -23.02 -19.91 -26.90
CA GLY A 637 -23.31 -20.83 -27.99
C GLY A 637 -23.94 -22.13 -27.53
N VAL A 638 -23.58 -23.25 -28.17
CA VAL A 638 -24.06 -24.60 -27.81
C VAL A 638 -23.46 -25.01 -26.49
N LEU A 639 -24.25 -25.55 -25.57
CA LEU A 639 -23.84 -25.95 -24.22
C LEU A 639 -22.86 -27.12 -24.15
N ASP A 640 -22.60 -27.79 -25.27
CA ASP A 640 -21.71 -28.97 -25.37
C ASP A 640 -20.36 -28.64 -26.02
N ASP A 641 -19.86 -27.42 -25.80
CA ASP A 641 -18.56 -27.03 -26.38
C ASP A 641 -17.41 -27.79 -25.73
N ALA A 642 -16.50 -28.28 -26.57
CA ALA A 642 -15.24 -28.82 -26.13
C ALA A 642 -14.49 -27.84 -25.24
N GLU A 643 -13.81 -28.32 -24.20
CA GLU A 643 -13.04 -27.47 -23.26
C GLU A 643 -12.08 -26.54 -24.01
N GLU A 644 -11.50 -26.96 -25.14
CA GLU A 644 -10.66 -26.16 -26.02
C GLU A 644 -11.39 -24.96 -26.66
N SER A 645 -12.68 -25.15 -27.03
CA SER A 645 -13.52 -24.04 -27.52
C SER A 645 -13.80 -23.02 -26.43
N VAL A 646 -14.14 -23.48 -25.21
CA VAL A 646 -14.33 -22.60 -24.05
C VAL A 646 -13.04 -21.85 -23.73
N ARG A 647 -11.87 -22.52 -23.78
CA ARG A 647 -10.56 -21.92 -23.59
C ARG A 647 -10.28 -20.80 -24.60
N THR A 648 -10.56 -21.03 -25.88
CA THR A 648 -10.36 -20.05 -26.94
C THR A 648 -11.26 -18.83 -26.74
N LYS A 649 -12.52 -19.04 -26.37
CA LYS A 649 -13.50 -17.98 -26.07
C LYS A 649 -13.09 -17.17 -24.83
N ALA A 650 -12.60 -17.84 -23.77
CA ALA A 650 -12.10 -17.18 -22.56
C ALA A 650 -10.82 -16.38 -22.84
N LEU A 651 -9.93 -16.89 -23.71
CA LEU A 651 -8.73 -16.17 -24.14
C LEU A 651 -9.09 -14.91 -24.92
N PHE A 652 -10.10 -14.96 -25.79
CA PHE A 652 -10.60 -13.78 -26.49
C PHE A 652 -11.06 -12.71 -25.48
N LEU A 653 -11.88 -13.08 -24.49
CA LEU A 653 -12.35 -12.16 -23.43
C LEU A 653 -11.19 -11.62 -22.60
N SER A 654 -10.22 -12.43 -22.25
CA SER A 654 -9.03 -12.01 -21.51
C SER A 654 -8.22 -10.96 -22.29
N ARG A 655 -8.08 -11.14 -23.61
CA ARG A 655 -7.42 -10.17 -24.50
C ARG A 655 -8.26 -8.92 -24.72
N LEU A 656 -9.58 -9.05 -24.85
CA LEU A 656 -10.50 -7.95 -24.98
C LEU A 656 -10.40 -7.02 -23.77
N PHE A 657 -10.36 -7.58 -22.56
CA PHE A 657 -10.34 -6.84 -21.32
C PHE A 657 -8.93 -6.63 -20.72
N LYS A 658 -7.88 -6.72 -21.54
CA LYS A 658 -6.48 -6.54 -21.05
C LYS A 658 -6.21 -5.18 -20.41
N LEU A 659 -7.03 -4.16 -20.72
CA LEU A 659 -6.94 -2.82 -20.14
C LEU A 659 -7.92 -2.60 -18.98
N GLU A 660 -8.80 -3.57 -18.71
CA GLU A 660 -9.83 -3.46 -17.69
C GLU A 660 -9.43 -4.15 -16.38
N PHE A 661 -8.69 -5.25 -16.47
CA PHE A 661 -8.35 -6.09 -15.32
C PHE A 661 -6.86 -6.21 -15.12
N ILE A 662 -6.47 -6.41 -13.85
CA ILE A 662 -5.08 -6.70 -13.48
C ILE A 662 -4.95 -8.22 -13.33
N TYR A 663 -4.27 -8.84 -14.28
CA TYR A 663 -4.04 -10.27 -14.28
C TYR A 663 -2.84 -10.68 -13.43
N ARG A 664 -2.81 -11.95 -13.01
CA ARG A 664 -1.73 -12.54 -12.22
C ARG A 664 -0.42 -12.52 -13.00
N VAL A 665 0.62 -11.93 -12.39
CA VAL A 665 1.93 -11.76 -13.03
C VAL A 665 2.72 -13.06 -13.04
N GLY A 666 3.38 -13.34 -14.15
CA GLY A 666 4.27 -14.51 -14.30
C GLY A 666 3.54 -15.84 -14.46
N THR A 667 2.22 -15.79 -14.64
CA THR A 667 1.40 -17.00 -14.85
C THR A 667 0.77 -16.96 -16.25
N PRO A 668 1.02 -17.95 -17.11
CA PRO A 668 0.37 -18.05 -18.40
C PRO A 668 -1.15 -18.13 -18.29
N PHE A 669 -1.86 -17.67 -19.33
CA PHE A 669 -3.30 -17.73 -19.38
C PHE A 669 -3.83 -19.17 -19.21
N GLU A 670 -3.16 -20.13 -19.81
CA GLU A 670 -3.52 -21.55 -19.79
C GLU A 670 -3.60 -22.09 -18.36
N VAL A 671 -2.66 -21.68 -17.51
CA VAL A 671 -2.64 -22.08 -16.09
C VAL A 671 -3.79 -21.43 -15.34
N ILE A 672 -4.02 -20.13 -15.56
CA ILE A 672 -5.13 -19.41 -14.91
C ILE A 672 -6.48 -20.01 -15.36
N PHE A 673 -6.62 -20.34 -16.64
CA PHE A 673 -7.82 -20.97 -17.18
C PHE A 673 -8.07 -22.33 -16.54
N ALA A 674 -7.07 -23.21 -16.54
CA ALA A 674 -7.16 -24.54 -15.94
C ALA A 674 -7.52 -24.49 -14.45
N GLU A 675 -6.80 -23.69 -13.66
CA GLU A 675 -7.12 -23.47 -12.24
C GLU A 675 -8.55 -22.98 -12.02
N THR A 676 -9.04 -22.10 -12.92
CA THR A 676 -10.40 -21.53 -12.80
C THR A 676 -11.46 -22.57 -13.15
N VAL A 677 -11.23 -23.37 -14.20
CA VAL A 677 -12.13 -24.47 -14.57
C VAL A 677 -12.20 -25.50 -13.46
N ASP A 678 -11.05 -25.90 -12.90
CA ASP A 678 -10.99 -26.88 -11.81
C ASP A 678 -11.76 -26.41 -10.57
N ARG A 679 -11.69 -25.11 -10.25
CA ARG A 679 -12.51 -24.53 -9.18
C ARG A 679 -14.01 -24.57 -9.50
N LEU A 680 -14.41 -24.16 -10.72
CA LEU A 680 -15.82 -24.20 -11.12
C LEU A 680 -16.36 -25.63 -11.15
N VAL A 681 -15.53 -26.62 -11.47
CA VAL A 681 -15.88 -28.05 -11.36
C VAL A 681 -15.97 -28.47 -9.90
N GLY A 682 -15.03 -28.06 -9.06
CA GLY A 682 -15.06 -28.33 -7.63
C GLY A 682 -16.28 -27.73 -6.93
N ASP A 683 -16.71 -26.54 -7.36
CA ASP A 683 -17.93 -25.88 -6.88
C ASP A 683 -19.23 -26.53 -7.43
N GLY A 684 -19.14 -27.54 -8.29
CA GLY A 684 -20.28 -28.19 -8.92
C GLY A 684 -21.01 -27.32 -9.96
N LEU A 685 -20.35 -26.32 -10.51
CA LEU A 685 -20.93 -25.41 -11.50
C LEU A 685 -20.65 -25.82 -12.93
N LEU A 686 -19.55 -26.55 -13.14
CA LEU A 686 -19.20 -27.18 -14.39
C LEU A 686 -18.88 -28.65 -14.14
N GLN A 687 -19.09 -29.47 -15.15
CA GLN A 687 -18.59 -30.87 -15.20
C GLN A 687 -17.93 -31.13 -16.54
N ARG A 688 -16.94 -32.02 -16.54
CA ARG A 688 -16.32 -32.53 -17.75
C ARG A 688 -17.08 -33.77 -18.20
N SER A 689 -17.73 -33.71 -19.37
CA SER A 689 -18.48 -34.81 -19.99
C SER A 689 -18.06 -34.95 -21.45
N ASP A 690 -17.50 -36.07 -21.83
CA ASP A 690 -17.04 -36.38 -23.20
C ASP A 690 -16.14 -35.33 -23.85
N GLY A 691 -15.27 -34.69 -23.00
CA GLY A 691 -14.36 -33.62 -23.44
C GLY A 691 -15.01 -32.25 -23.54
N ALA A 692 -16.30 -32.11 -23.20
CA ALA A 692 -17.02 -30.87 -23.10
C ALA A 692 -17.09 -30.34 -21.64
N LEU A 693 -17.21 -29.01 -21.48
CA LEU A 693 -17.49 -28.35 -20.22
C LEU A 693 -18.95 -27.92 -20.19
N VAL A 694 -19.74 -28.58 -19.36
CA VAL A 694 -21.19 -28.37 -19.30
C VAL A 694 -21.64 -28.06 -17.87
N PRO A 695 -22.66 -27.21 -17.65
CA PRO A 695 -23.30 -27.09 -16.35
C PRO A 695 -24.09 -28.36 -16.04
N PRO A 696 -23.96 -28.94 -14.81
CA PRO A 696 -24.63 -30.20 -14.48
C PRO A 696 -26.16 -30.09 -14.42
N ASP A 697 -26.68 -28.93 -14.09
CA ASP A 697 -28.11 -28.68 -13.96
C ASP A 697 -28.49 -27.20 -14.22
N ALA A 698 -29.78 -26.90 -14.13
CA ALA A 698 -30.30 -25.56 -14.32
C ALA A 698 -29.88 -24.57 -13.21
N ALA A 699 -29.66 -25.05 -12.00
CA ALA A 699 -29.21 -24.24 -10.88
C ALA A 699 -27.77 -23.77 -11.09
N ALA A 700 -26.88 -24.70 -11.43
CA ALA A 700 -25.48 -24.42 -11.80
C ALA A 700 -25.41 -23.45 -12.99
N ARG A 701 -26.24 -23.66 -14.02
CA ARG A 701 -26.36 -22.75 -15.15
C ARG A 701 -26.78 -21.34 -14.71
N GLY A 702 -27.71 -21.24 -13.76
CA GLY A 702 -28.15 -19.95 -13.18
C GLY A 702 -27.03 -19.20 -12.48
N VAL A 703 -26.18 -19.92 -11.73
CA VAL A 703 -25.01 -19.33 -11.06
C VAL A 703 -23.94 -18.91 -12.09
N LEU A 704 -23.67 -19.72 -13.10
CA LEU A 704 -22.75 -19.35 -14.18
C LEU A 704 -23.26 -18.11 -14.95
N ALA A 705 -24.57 -18.02 -15.22
CA ALA A 705 -25.15 -16.82 -15.84
C ALA A 705 -24.96 -15.58 -14.98
N PHE A 706 -25.14 -15.70 -13.66
CA PHE A 706 -24.85 -14.64 -12.72
C PHE A 706 -23.37 -14.21 -12.76
N LEU A 707 -22.44 -15.17 -12.74
CA LEU A 707 -21.00 -14.87 -12.81
C LEU A 707 -20.64 -14.18 -14.13
N ALA A 708 -21.19 -14.67 -15.23
CA ALA A 708 -20.95 -14.08 -16.55
C ALA A 708 -21.51 -12.67 -16.67
N ASP A 709 -22.65 -12.37 -15.98
CA ASP A 709 -23.23 -11.02 -15.95
C ASP A 709 -22.39 -10.00 -15.16
N VAL A 710 -21.42 -10.44 -14.34
CA VAL A 710 -20.47 -9.53 -13.66
C VAL A 710 -19.70 -8.67 -14.65
N VAL A 711 -19.40 -9.18 -15.85
CA VAL A 711 -18.66 -8.47 -16.91
C VAL A 711 -19.53 -7.98 -18.07
N ARG A 712 -20.86 -8.08 -17.94
CA ARG A 712 -21.83 -7.72 -18.99
C ARG A 712 -21.73 -6.25 -19.41
N ASP A 713 -21.61 -5.35 -18.47
CA ASP A 713 -21.47 -3.91 -18.73
C ASP A 713 -20.21 -3.59 -19.53
N TYR A 714 -19.12 -4.32 -19.33
CA TYR A 714 -17.89 -4.19 -20.13
C TYR A 714 -18.10 -4.67 -21.56
N LEU A 715 -18.75 -5.82 -21.75
CA LEU A 715 -19.11 -6.30 -23.09
C LEU A 715 -19.97 -5.28 -23.83
N GLN A 716 -20.97 -4.71 -23.15
CA GLN A 716 -21.82 -3.67 -23.72
C GLN A 716 -21.03 -2.40 -24.05
N SER A 717 -20.11 -1.95 -23.20
CA SER A 717 -19.23 -0.80 -23.49
C SER A 717 -18.39 -1.01 -24.75
N TYR A 718 -17.80 -2.20 -24.91
CA TYR A 718 -16.99 -2.52 -26.08
C TYR A 718 -17.87 -2.65 -27.34
N LEU A 719 -19.11 -3.16 -27.20
CA LEU A 719 -20.09 -3.16 -28.28
C LEU A 719 -20.45 -1.74 -28.71
N LEU A 720 -20.67 -0.81 -27.78
CA LEU A 720 -20.92 0.61 -28.07
C LEU A 720 -19.77 1.25 -28.87
N ALA A 721 -18.51 0.99 -28.45
CA ALA A 721 -17.36 1.44 -29.22
C ALA A 721 -17.32 0.83 -30.64
N GLY A 722 -17.70 -0.47 -30.77
CA GLY A 722 -17.85 -1.15 -32.06
C GLY A 722 -18.96 -0.60 -32.95
N LEU A 723 -20.08 -0.13 -32.34
CA LEU A 723 -21.17 0.54 -33.07
C LEU A 723 -20.73 1.91 -33.61
N THR A 724 -19.90 2.64 -32.85
CA THR A 724 -19.36 3.98 -33.24
C THR A 724 -18.37 3.88 -34.41
N LEU A 725 -17.91 2.69 -34.82
CA LEU A 725 -17.13 2.51 -36.04
C LEU A 725 -17.90 2.92 -37.31
N GLU A 726 -19.24 2.87 -37.29
CA GLU A 726 -20.05 3.35 -38.43
C GLU A 726 -19.97 4.88 -38.59
N ASP A 727 -19.97 5.62 -37.47
CA ASP A 727 -19.79 7.07 -37.53
C ASP A 727 -18.38 7.41 -38.07
N LEU A 728 -17.39 6.60 -37.71
CA LEU A 728 -16.02 6.75 -38.18
C LEU A 728 -15.90 6.41 -39.71
N ALA A 729 -16.76 5.53 -40.22
CA ALA A 729 -16.86 5.22 -41.63
C ALA A 729 -17.37 6.41 -42.46
N THR A 730 -18.12 7.34 -41.88
CA THR A 730 -18.63 8.55 -42.55
C THR A 730 -17.53 9.62 -42.68
N GLY A 731 -16.47 9.59 -41.87
CA GLY A 731 -15.35 10.52 -41.96
C GLY A 731 -14.45 10.54 -40.73
N PRO A 732 -13.20 11.06 -40.86
CA PRO A 732 -12.25 11.13 -39.76
C PRO A 732 -12.72 12.02 -38.62
N MET A 733 -12.53 11.59 -37.37
CA MET A 733 -12.88 12.35 -36.18
C MET A 733 -11.74 12.39 -35.15
N ASP A 734 -11.74 13.36 -34.24
CA ASP A 734 -10.81 13.36 -33.12
C ASP A 734 -11.25 12.43 -31.99
N ARG A 735 -10.34 12.08 -31.07
CA ARG A 735 -10.65 11.18 -29.94
C ARG A 735 -11.80 11.66 -29.08
N LYS A 736 -11.95 12.97 -28.87
CA LYS A 736 -13.02 13.55 -28.04
C LYS A 736 -14.38 13.39 -28.72
N SER A 737 -14.42 13.60 -30.03
CA SER A 737 -15.65 13.42 -30.85
C SER A 737 -16.07 11.97 -30.91
N PHE A 738 -15.14 11.01 -31.09
CA PHE A 738 -15.43 9.59 -31.02
C PHE A 738 -16.05 9.19 -29.66
N LEU A 739 -15.44 9.60 -28.54
CA LEU A 739 -15.99 9.29 -27.23
C LEU A 739 -17.35 9.93 -26.98
N ARG A 740 -17.61 11.11 -27.53
CA ARG A 740 -18.92 11.76 -27.47
C ARG A 740 -19.96 10.95 -28.24
N ALA A 741 -19.64 10.56 -29.47
CA ALA A 741 -20.51 9.72 -30.29
C ALA A 741 -20.80 8.39 -29.59
N ALA A 742 -19.81 7.71 -29.05
CA ALA A 742 -19.98 6.46 -28.32
C ALA A 742 -20.87 6.61 -27.07
N LEU A 743 -20.79 7.71 -26.33
CA LEU A 743 -21.68 8.00 -25.20
C LEU A 743 -23.11 8.28 -25.65
N GLU A 744 -23.30 8.98 -26.77
CA GLU A 744 -24.60 9.27 -27.36
C GLU A 744 -25.24 8.00 -27.91
N THR A 745 -24.51 7.19 -28.68
CA THR A 745 -24.92 5.85 -29.10
C THR A 745 -25.35 5.00 -27.90
N GLY A 746 -24.57 5.00 -26.84
CA GLY A 746 -24.92 4.26 -25.63
C GLY A 746 -26.23 4.69 -25.00
N ARG A 747 -26.52 5.98 -24.94
CA ARG A 747 -27.81 6.48 -24.44
C ARG A 747 -28.97 6.03 -25.31
N MET A 748 -28.79 6.08 -26.64
CA MET A 748 -29.84 5.64 -27.59
C MET A 748 -30.06 4.13 -27.49
N GLU A 749 -29.01 3.33 -27.44
CA GLU A 749 -29.09 1.87 -27.31
C GLU A 749 -29.76 1.47 -25.98
N PHE A 750 -29.49 2.18 -24.89
CA PHE A 750 -30.12 1.95 -23.60
C PHE A 750 -31.61 2.32 -23.61
N LEU A 751 -31.99 3.50 -24.15
CA LEU A 751 -33.39 3.92 -24.28
C LEU A 751 -34.21 2.99 -25.15
N GLN A 752 -33.60 2.38 -26.15
CA GLN A 752 -34.26 1.42 -27.07
C GLN A 752 -34.23 -0.02 -26.48
N GLY A 753 -33.66 -0.23 -25.30
CA GLY A 753 -33.57 -1.52 -24.64
C GLY A 753 -32.63 -2.53 -25.33
N ARG A 754 -31.75 -2.08 -26.22
CA ARG A 754 -30.73 -2.95 -26.85
C ARG A 754 -29.54 -3.22 -25.98
N ILE A 755 -29.28 -2.36 -25.02
CA ILE A 755 -28.41 -2.61 -23.87
C ILE A 755 -29.23 -2.38 -22.59
N ASP A 756 -28.86 -3.07 -21.52
CA ASP A 756 -29.58 -3.06 -20.23
C ASP A 756 -28.75 -2.53 -19.06
N ALA A 757 -27.43 -2.40 -19.23
CA ALA A 757 -26.54 -1.87 -18.23
C ALA A 757 -26.23 -0.38 -18.48
N ALA A 758 -26.91 0.54 -17.77
CA ALA A 758 -26.63 1.97 -17.89
C ALA A 758 -25.18 2.32 -17.52
N GLU A 759 -24.55 1.53 -16.64
CA GLU A 759 -23.14 1.65 -16.26
C GLU A 759 -22.15 1.32 -17.40
N ALA A 760 -22.60 0.66 -18.46
CA ALA A 760 -21.82 0.46 -19.68
C ALA A 760 -21.52 1.79 -20.39
N ILE A 761 -22.36 2.82 -20.19
CA ILE A 761 -22.17 4.16 -20.76
C ILE A 761 -21.16 4.93 -19.89
N SER A 762 -19.94 4.41 -19.86
CA SER A 762 -18.86 4.94 -19.04
C SER A 762 -17.73 5.47 -19.92
N ARG A 763 -17.41 6.75 -19.79
CA ARG A 763 -16.34 7.39 -20.54
C ARG A 763 -15.00 6.63 -20.40
N THR A 764 -14.66 6.21 -19.20
CA THR A 764 -13.37 5.54 -18.93
C THR A 764 -13.29 4.17 -19.61
N THR A 765 -14.39 3.39 -19.57
CA THR A 765 -14.43 2.09 -20.23
C THR A 765 -14.41 2.26 -21.77
N LEU A 766 -15.10 3.28 -22.29
CA LEU A 766 -15.04 3.61 -23.72
C LEU A 766 -13.66 4.12 -24.17
N GLU A 767 -12.93 4.83 -23.31
CA GLU A 767 -11.52 5.21 -23.55
C GLU A 767 -10.61 3.97 -23.66
N ASN A 768 -10.81 2.95 -22.81
CA ASN A 768 -10.11 1.68 -22.88
C ASN A 768 -10.51 0.86 -24.13
N ALA A 769 -11.82 0.83 -24.45
CA ALA A 769 -12.29 0.19 -25.68
C ALA A 769 -11.68 0.84 -26.94
N LEU A 770 -11.62 2.17 -27.01
CA LEU A 770 -10.94 2.88 -28.09
C LEU A 770 -9.45 2.52 -28.16
N ALA A 771 -8.77 2.46 -27.02
CA ALA A 771 -7.37 2.06 -26.99
C ALA A 771 -7.16 0.61 -27.47
N TRP A 772 -8.10 -0.29 -27.14
CA TRP A 772 -8.10 -1.67 -27.62
C TRP A 772 -8.37 -1.74 -29.13
N LEU A 773 -9.34 -0.96 -29.66
CA LEU A 773 -9.64 -0.90 -31.09
C LEU A 773 -8.43 -0.39 -31.90
N LEU A 774 -7.67 0.56 -31.36
CA LEU A 774 -6.41 1.03 -31.95
C LEU A 774 -5.34 -0.07 -31.94
N ASP A 775 -5.19 -0.80 -30.87
CA ASP A 775 -4.23 -1.90 -30.72
C ASP A 775 -4.57 -3.08 -31.65
N GLN A 776 -5.84 -3.32 -31.95
CA GLN A 776 -6.30 -4.36 -32.87
C GLN A 776 -6.45 -3.87 -34.32
N GLU A 777 -5.95 -2.69 -34.65
CA GLU A 777 -5.99 -2.09 -36.00
C GLU A 777 -7.44 -1.96 -36.58
N LEU A 778 -8.46 -1.99 -35.73
CA LEU A 778 -9.83 -1.64 -36.13
C LEU A 778 -9.99 -0.13 -36.32
N ILE A 779 -9.19 0.64 -35.61
CA ILE A 779 -9.03 2.09 -35.79
C ILE A 779 -7.55 2.40 -36.00
N ALA A 780 -7.24 3.35 -36.85
CA ALA A 780 -5.90 3.91 -37.02
C ALA A 780 -5.91 5.41 -36.69
N GLU A 781 -4.78 5.96 -36.27
CA GLU A 781 -4.63 7.40 -36.05
C GLU A 781 -3.71 8.00 -37.12
N ARG A 782 -4.27 8.89 -37.93
CA ARG A 782 -3.56 9.64 -38.98
C ARG A 782 -3.72 11.13 -38.73
N GLU A 783 -2.63 11.88 -38.67
CA GLU A 783 -2.64 13.32 -38.43
C GLU A 783 -3.45 13.78 -37.23
N ARG A 784 -3.38 13.00 -36.10
CA ARG A 784 -4.17 13.18 -34.87
C ARG A 784 -5.69 12.99 -35.03
N ARG A 785 -6.12 12.40 -36.15
CA ARG A 785 -7.50 11.99 -36.37
C ARG A 785 -7.61 10.48 -36.40
N LEU A 786 -8.72 9.98 -35.88
CA LEU A 786 -9.09 8.57 -35.94
C LEU A 786 -9.72 8.32 -37.34
N VAL A 787 -9.32 7.22 -37.93
CA VAL A 787 -9.89 6.68 -39.20
C VAL A 787 -10.11 5.18 -39.00
N LEU A 788 -10.92 4.57 -39.86
CA LEU A 788 -11.00 3.09 -39.87
C LEU A 788 -9.62 2.51 -40.15
N GLY A 789 -9.27 1.47 -39.38
CA GLY A 789 -8.07 0.70 -39.59
C GLY A 789 -8.28 -0.46 -40.56
N PRO A 790 -7.21 -1.15 -40.99
CA PRO A 790 -7.28 -2.25 -41.98
C PRO A 790 -8.22 -3.40 -41.53
N ALA A 791 -8.33 -3.64 -40.24
CA ALA A 791 -9.19 -4.68 -39.67
C ALA A 791 -10.68 -4.29 -39.60
N ALA A 792 -11.07 -3.07 -40.00
CA ALA A 792 -12.46 -2.58 -39.99
C ALA A 792 -12.87 -1.81 -41.26
N GLU A 793 -12.04 -1.82 -42.33
CA GLU A 793 -12.36 -1.09 -43.56
C GLU A 793 -13.67 -1.56 -44.21
N ARG A 794 -13.87 -2.90 -44.25
CA ARG A 794 -15.08 -3.48 -44.85
C ARG A 794 -16.21 -3.57 -43.82
N PRO A 795 -17.48 -3.34 -44.21
CA PRO A 795 -18.63 -3.46 -43.35
C PRO A 795 -18.72 -4.84 -42.66
N GLU A 796 -18.42 -5.92 -43.41
CA GLU A 796 -18.48 -7.30 -42.91
C GLU A 796 -17.52 -7.53 -41.72
N GLN A 797 -16.37 -6.88 -41.70
CA GLN A 797 -15.39 -6.96 -40.61
C GLN A 797 -15.92 -6.29 -39.33
N ARG A 798 -16.55 -5.13 -39.48
CA ARG A 798 -17.20 -4.41 -38.38
C ARG A 798 -18.38 -5.19 -37.84
N ASP A 799 -19.19 -5.80 -38.73
CA ASP A 799 -20.32 -6.66 -38.35
C ASP A 799 -19.85 -7.91 -37.63
N ALA A 800 -18.79 -8.56 -38.11
CA ALA A 800 -18.20 -9.71 -37.45
C ALA A 800 -17.76 -9.41 -36.04
N PHE A 801 -17.09 -8.29 -35.80
CA PHE A 801 -16.68 -7.85 -34.45
C PHE A 801 -17.89 -7.61 -33.55
N ARG A 802 -18.94 -6.94 -34.05
CA ARG A 802 -20.18 -6.70 -33.30
C ARG A 802 -20.94 -7.99 -33.02
N ALA A 803 -21.00 -8.89 -33.97
CA ALA A 803 -21.63 -10.20 -33.81
C ALA A 803 -20.90 -11.05 -32.76
N GLU A 804 -19.56 -11.00 -32.76
CA GLU A 804 -18.74 -11.67 -31.77
C GLU A 804 -19.10 -11.21 -30.36
N LEU A 805 -19.20 -9.90 -30.10
CA LEU A 805 -19.57 -9.37 -28.78
C LEU A 805 -21.04 -9.68 -28.41
N ARG A 806 -21.98 -9.61 -29.39
CA ARG A 806 -23.39 -9.94 -29.16
C ARG A 806 -23.56 -11.41 -28.79
N ALA A 807 -22.73 -12.31 -29.31
CA ALA A 807 -22.79 -13.73 -28.97
C ALA A 807 -22.54 -14.01 -27.48
N TYR A 808 -21.78 -13.17 -26.78
CA TYR A 808 -21.59 -13.26 -25.32
C TYR A 808 -22.75 -12.62 -24.54
N LEU A 809 -23.53 -11.74 -25.14
CA LEU A 809 -24.64 -11.02 -24.52
C LEU A 809 -25.97 -11.75 -24.68
N GLY A 810 -26.15 -12.53 -25.75
CA GLY A 810 -27.39 -13.28 -26.09
C GLY A 810 -27.39 -14.66 -25.44
N ARG A 811 -27.74 -14.74 -24.18
CA ARG A 811 -27.77 -16.00 -23.40
C ARG A 811 -29.17 -16.51 -23.21
#